data_e57a07ea70d5741b9b7065a890d7ea91
#
_entry.id   e57a07ea70d5741b9b7065a890d7ea91
#
_cell.length_a   1.000
_cell.length_b   1.000
_cell.length_c   1.000
_cell.angle_alpha   90.00
_cell.angle_beta   90.00
_cell.angle_gamma   90.00
#
_symmetry.space_group_name_H-M   'P 1'
#
loop_
_entity.id
_entity.type
_entity.pdbx_description
1 polymer ?
#
loop_
_entity_poly.entity_id
_entity_poly.type
_entity_poly.pdbx_seq_one_letter_code
_entity_poly.pdbx_strand_id
1 'polypeptide(L)'
;MTGIWQTPVAGAGGTHKLAAQLTADHAALLLAGYPDVIMWGRWILFAALTGSALWMFAAVVLRRIGYMRLGAPAAFERHKPVRRKGIAGEVLGHRRLLNDVRSGVMHLVYFYGFIMLQFGAIDLIWKGLNGGKPLPLPYYGAFSLVQEITVAMVFLAVLYGAYRRYGEKLPRLKRGWKPSLVMWFIGSLMLTVLLSLSFERLAAGSGEAVAASFAPISEPVSQLLMLLGVQKQSPLAIAGFELFWWLHLLVLLAFLVYVPQSKHFHLLTAPVNLWFRRNEPPGRLTPLDLENEEAESFGAGKIEDFNRKQLLDLYACVECGRCTNVCPAASTGKLLSPMHLIVKLRDHLTEKGAALTSKSPWLPAGLWSGKGESGGAYVMGAVIPAWEAAAGEGEESQYRTDIGPAMAVQGAAWAKREGADPAGLELIGDVITADELWSCTTCRNCEDQCPVGNEHVDKIIDMRRYLVLMEGSMPSDGQRALQNIERQSNPWGLPRAERAAWIEECERKTGIRVDTMSERKSQGRLPEVLLWAGSMGSYDTRSRRVLFDLVRLMASAGVDFATLGQEERSSGDTARRIGNELLFQELCRDNIAALAKYGVKHIVTACPHTYNTFKNEYPDFGLTMDVKVTHHTQLLAELLSKGRLTPKFDVEERVTVHDSCYLGRYNDTYEAPRAILKAIPGLFIEEMERSGKNGMCCGAGGGLMWMEEHAGTRVNYARTAQALAVKPSVISSACPYCLTMMEDGLKSLQEGESVIARDVAELLADSVFGE
;
A
#
# COMPACT_ATOMS: atom_id res chain seq x y z
N MET A 1 10.20 -106.02 6.13
CA MET A 1 10.84 -105.35 5.01
C MET A 1 10.35 -103.94 4.95
N THR A 2 11.33 -103.02 5.02
CA THR A 2 11.29 -101.59 4.70
C THR A 2 10.14 -100.67 5.25
N GLY A 3 10.43 -100.05 6.37
CA GLY A 3 9.71 -98.85 6.85
C GLY A 3 10.56 -97.62 6.62
N ILE A 4 9.99 -96.60 5.96
CA ILE A 4 10.66 -95.36 5.70
C ILE A 4 10.16 -94.33 6.73
N TRP A 5 11.07 -93.73 7.44
CA TRP A 5 10.84 -92.60 8.40
C TRP A 5 10.57 -91.35 7.64
N GLN A 6 9.41 -90.73 7.95
CA GLN A 6 9.15 -89.34 7.59
C GLN A 6 9.33 -88.46 8.78
N THR A 7 10.29 -87.55 8.76
CA THR A 7 10.46 -86.46 9.72
C THR A 7 9.56 -85.29 9.33
N PRO A 8 8.87 -84.64 10.26
CA PRO A 8 8.13 -83.42 9.95
C PRO A 8 9.07 -82.22 9.92
N VAL A 9 9.03 -81.51 8.79
CA VAL A 9 9.72 -80.20 8.64
C VAL A 9 8.91 -79.19 9.45
N ALA A 10 9.50 -78.74 10.55
CA ALA A 10 8.96 -77.64 11.36
C ALA A 10 9.07 -76.32 10.58
N GLY A 11 7.93 -75.70 10.31
CA GLY A 11 7.82 -74.47 9.50
C GLY A 11 8.54 -73.29 10.15
N ALA A 12 9.41 -72.68 9.37
CA ALA A 12 10.18 -71.46 9.71
C ALA A 12 9.33 -70.19 9.89
N GLY A 13 8.00 -70.27 9.90
CA GLY A 13 7.09 -69.11 10.08
C GLY A 13 6.76 -68.81 11.54
N GLY A 14 7.06 -69.72 12.49
CA GLY A 14 6.70 -69.53 13.90
C GLY A 14 7.75 -68.70 14.71
N THR A 15 8.98 -68.80 14.34
CA THR A 15 10.07 -68.13 15.08
C THR A 15 10.12 -66.63 14.80
N HIS A 16 9.77 -66.16 13.62
CA HIS A 16 9.70 -64.70 13.32
C HIS A 16 8.53 -64.01 13.99
N LYS A 17 7.38 -64.68 14.10
CA LYS A 17 6.25 -64.13 14.85
C LYS A 17 6.50 -64.10 16.39
N LEU A 18 7.13 -65.13 16.93
CA LEU A 18 7.51 -65.18 18.34
C LEU A 18 8.57 -64.15 18.70
N ALA A 19 9.60 -63.97 17.85
CA ALA A 19 10.62 -62.93 18.05
C ALA A 19 10.05 -61.51 17.94
N ALA A 20 9.14 -61.25 17.00
CA ALA A 20 8.45 -59.98 16.86
C ALA A 20 7.52 -59.70 18.03
N GLN A 21 6.84 -60.71 18.53
CA GLN A 21 6.01 -60.60 19.78
C GLN A 21 6.86 -60.38 21.02
N LEU A 22 7.95 -61.10 21.20
CA LEU A 22 8.87 -60.94 22.33
C LEU A 22 9.56 -59.59 22.33
N THR A 23 9.86 -58.99 21.16
CA THR A 23 10.41 -57.63 21.10
C THR A 23 9.34 -56.57 21.35
N ALA A 24 8.10 -56.79 20.92
CA ALA A 24 6.96 -55.89 21.18
C ALA A 24 6.59 -55.96 22.69
N ASP A 25 6.54 -57.15 23.27
CA ASP A 25 6.27 -57.34 24.71
C ASP A 25 7.39 -56.81 25.59
N HIS A 26 8.66 -56.95 25.19
CA HIS A 26 9.81 -56.34 25.88
C HIS A 26 9.80 -54.81 25.79
N ALA A 27 9.45 -54.25 24.61
CA ALA A 27 9.30 -52.81 24.45
C ALA A 27 8.10 -52.27 25.28
N ALA A 28 6.97 -53.02 25.30
CA ALA A 28 5.82 -52.69 26.12
C ALA A 28 6.11 -52.80 27.63
N LEU A 29 6.88 -53.80 28.08
CA LEU A 29 7.33 -53.96 29.48
C LEU A 29 8.34 -52.88 29.90
N LEU A 30 9.23 -52.47 29.01
CA LEU A 30 10.16 -51.35 29.26
C LEU A 30 9.41 -50.01 29.32
N LEU A 31 8.38 -49.84 28.52
CA LEU A 31 7.53 -48.63 28.53
C LEU A 31 6.56 -48.61 29.74
N ALA A 32 6.08 -49.78 30.19
CA ALA A 32 5.21 -49.91 31.36
C ALA A 32 5.94 -49.70 32.70
N GLY A 33 7.27 -49.87 32.70
CA GLY A 33 8.10 -49.72 33.93
C GLY A 33 8.50 -48.28 34.29
N TYR A 34 8.40 -47.30 33.33
CA TYR A 34 8.80 -45.91 33.57
C TYR A 34 7.87 -44.89 32.87
N PRO A 35 6.54 -44.92 33.10
CA PRO A 35 5.60 -43.99 32.48
C PRO A 35 5.93 -42.54 32.84
N ASP A 36 6.38 -42.31 34.10
CA ASP A 36 6.70 -40.96 34.58
C ASP A 36 7.96 -40.40 33.90
N VAL A 37 8.99 -41.20 33.69
CA VAL A 37 10.25 -40.76 33.04
C VAL A 37 9.99 -40.34 31.59
N ILE A 38 9.19 -41.10 30.87
CA ILE A 38 8.82 -40.79 29.47
C ILE A 38 7.97 -39.52 29.43
N MET A 39 7.02 -39.38 30.32
CA MET A 39 6.18 -38.18 30.45
C MET A 39 7.03 -36.93 30.79
N TRP A 40 7.91 -37.01 31.76
CA TRP A 40 8.83 -35.91 32.06
C TRP A 40 9.79 -35.60 30.94
N GLY A 41 10.30 -36.60 30.22
CA GLY A 41 11.12 -36.40 29.01
C GLY A 41 10.38 -35.62 27.92
N ARG A 42 9.10 -35.94 27.67
CA ARG A 42 8.23 -35.18 26.73
C ARG A 42 8.06 -33.73 27.15
N TRP A 43 7.75 -33.49 28.44
CA TRP A 43 7.57 -32.13 28.96
C TRP A 43 8.85 -31.31 28.87
N ILE A 44 10.00 -31.88 29.17
CA ILE A 44 11.30 -31.21 29.06
C ILE A 44 11.61 -30.87 27.61
N LEU A 45 11.44 -31.83 26.68
CA LEU A 45 11.68 -31.61 25.26
C LEU A 45 10.72 -30.55 24.68
N PHE A 46 9.44 -30.63 25.01
CA PHE A 46 8.44 -29.65 24.64
C PHE A 46 8.81 -28.24 25.13
N ALA A 47 9.14 -28.12 26.41
CA ALA A 47 9.52 -26.84 27.03
C ALA A 47 10.81 -26.27 26.42
N ALA A 48 11.81 -27.10 26.14
CA ALA A 48 13.05 -26.67 25.49
C ALA A 48 12.82 -26.16 24.05
N LEU A 49 12.08 -26.91 23.23
CA LEU A 49 11.77 -26.51 21.85
C LEU A 49 10.91 -25.26 21.81
N THR A 50 9.85 -25.21 22.61
CA THR A 50 8.93 -24.06 22.66
C THR A 50 9.64 -22.83 23.22
N GLY A 51 10.40 -22.97 24.32
CA GLY A 51 11.19 -21.89 24.90
C GLY A 51 12.22 -21.33 23.92
N SER A 52 12.93 -22.20 23.19
CA SER A 52 13.90 -21.79 22.17
C SER A 52 13.23 -21.04 21.01
N ALA A 53 12.07 -21.52 20.52
CA ALA A 53 11.34 -20.87 19.43
C ALA A 53 10.78 -19.50 19.88
N LEU A 54 10.22 -19.40 21.08
CA LEU A 54 9.74 -18.14 21.65
C LEU A 54 10.88 -17.15 21.86
N TRP A 55 12.03 -17.61 22.34
CA TRP A 55 13.21 -16.76 22.48
C TRP A 55 13.69 -16.23 21.13
N MET A 56 13.80 -17.10 20.09
CA MET A 56 14.18 -16.68 18.75
C MET A 56 13.19 -15.67 18.18
N PHE A 57 11.88 -15.92 18.32
CA PHE A 57 10.83 -15.00 17.90
C PHE A 57 10.99 -13.63 18.57
N ALA A 58 11.07 -13.60 19.90
CA ALA A 58 11.20 -12.36 20.68
C ALA A 58 12.49 -11.61 20.31
N ALA A 59 13.61 -12.32 20.19
CA ALA A 59 14.89 -11.73 19.81
C ALA A 59 14.84 -11.05 18.44
N VAL A 60 14.23 -11.67 17.43
CA VAL A 60 14.07 -11.06 16.10
C VAL A 60 13.16 -9.83 16.17
N VAL A 61 12.02 -9.92 16.86
CA VAL A 61 11.10 -8.78 17.04
C VAL A 61 11.80 -7.61 17.70
N LEU A 62 12.52 -7.84 18.78
CA LEU A 62 13.25 -6.79 19.52
C LEU A 62 14.37 -6.17 18.66
N ARG A 63 15.07 -6.96 17.84
CA ARG A 63 16.08 -6.44 16.90
C ARG A 63 15.45 -5.52 15.88
N ARG A 64 14.32 -5.92 15.26
CA ARG A 64 13.62 -5.08 14.27
C ARG A 64 13.06 -3.79 14.90
N ILE A 65 12.57 -3.86 16.16
CA ILE A 65 12.23 -2.66 16.91
C ILE A 65 13.47 -1.78 17.13
N GLY A 66 14.63 -2.39 17.42
CA GLY A 66 15.91 -1.68 17.52
C GLY A 66 16.27 -0.93 16.23
N TYR A 67 16.12 -1.58 15.08
CA TYR A 67 16.37 -0.93 13.77
C TYR A 67 15.41 0.24 13.50
N MET A 68 14.13 0.10 13.83
CA MET A 68 13.17 1.22 13.70
C MET A 68 13.51 2.40 14.66
N ARG A 69 14.17 2.13 15.79
CA ARG A 69 14.61 3.17 16.72
C ARG A 69 15.78 4.01 16.22
N LEU A 70 16.46 3.59 15.16
CA LEU A 70 17.47 4.41 14.49
C LEU A 70 16.88 5.70 13.92
N GLY A 71 15.61 5.67 13.53
CA GLY A 71 14.92 6.82 12.99
C GLY A 71 14.52 7.87 14.02
N ALA A 72 14.28 9.09 13.54
CA ALA A 72 13.91 10.25 14.34
C ALA A 72 12.65 10.03 15.20
N PRO A 73 12.64 10.45 16.48
CA PRO A 73 11.55 10.18 17.42
C PRO A 73 10.23 10.92 17.15
N ALA A 74 10.25 11.99 16.39
CA ALA A 74 9.22 13.03 16.39
C ALA A 74 7.81 12.65 15.92
N ALA A 75 7.61 11.53 15.24
CA ALA A 75 6.34 11.26 14.57
C ALA A 75 5.26 10.63 15.44
N PHE A 76 5.62 9.89 16.48
CA PHE A 76 4.62 9.20 17.33
C PHE A 76 3.90 10.13 18.30
N GLU A 77 4.52 11.24 18.69
CA GLU A 77 3.98 12.14 19.71
C GLU A 77 2.91 13.12 19.18
N ARG A 78 2.93 13.42 17.89
CA ARG A 78 2.00 14.38 17.26
C ARG A 78 0.71 13.76 16.75
N HIS A 79 0.64 12.45 16.60
CA HIS A 79 -0.53 11.80 16.04
C HIS A 79 -1.50 11.37 17.14
N LYS A 80 -2.61 12.09 17.26
CA LYS A 80 -3.75 11.62 18.06
C LYS A 80 -4.19 10.26 17.51
N PRO A 81 -4.37 9.22 18.35
CA PRO A 81 -4.77 7.91 17.87
C PRO A 81 -6.06 8.00 17.06
N VAL A 82 -6.07 7.35 15.91
CA VAL A 82 -7.26 7.25 15.03
C VAL A 82 -8.47 6.83 15.87
N ARG A 83 -9.62 7.42 15.63
CA ARG A 83 -10.85 7.05 16.35
C ARG A 83 -11.05 5.55 16.32
N ARG A 84 -11.15 4.90 17.48
CA ARG A 84 -11.22 3.44 17.69
C ARG A 84 -12.17 2.71 16.73
N LYS A 85 -13.32 3.36 16.35
CA LYS A 85 -14.29 2.82 15.38
C LYS A 85 -13.72 2.64 13.95
N GLY A 86 -12.81 3.50 13.51
CA GLY A 86 -12.18 3.37 12.19
C GLY A 86 -11.19 2.22 12.09
N ILE A 87 -10.41 2.00 13.17
CA ILE A 87 -9.42 0.92 13.22
C ILE A 87 -10.08 -0.46 13.23
N ALA A 88 -11.14 -0.64 14.02
CA ALA A 88 -11.87 -1.89 14.05
C ALA A 88 -12.41 -2.26 12.65
N GLY A 89 -12.94 -1.31 11.89
CA GLY A 89 -13.41 -1.54 10.52
C GLY A 89 -12.27 -1.86 9.54
N GLU A 90 -11.07 -1.33 9.74
CA GLU A 90 -9.93 -1.59 8.85
C GLU A 90 -9.16 -2.86 9.23
N VAL A 91 -8.95 -3.12 10.52
CA VAL A 91 -8.21 -4.31 11.01
C VAL A 91 -9.10 -5.54 11.05
N LEU A 92 -10.26 -5.46 11.70
CA LEU A 92 -11.16 -6.61 11.83
C LEU A 92 -12.07 -6.75 10.59
N GLY A 93 -12.64 -5.66 10.10
CA GLY A 93 -13.53 -5.66 8.93
C GLY A 93 -12.82 -5.71 7.57
N HIS A 94 -11.50 -5.56 7.51
CA HIS A 94 -10.69 -5.62 6.28
C HIS A 94 -11.24 -4.76 5.12
N ARG A 95 -11.86 -3.60 5.43
CA ARG A 95 -12.60 -2.76 4.48
C ARG A 95 -11.84 -2.46 3.19
N ARG A 96 -10.56 -2.08 3.29
CA ARG A 96 -9.72 -1.79 2.10
C ARG A 96 -9.34 -3.05 1.34
N LEU A 97 -9.20 -4.18 2.04
CA LEU A 97 -8.84 -5.43 1.41
C LEU A 97 -10.00 -5.99 0.57
N LEU A 98 -11.25 -5.74 0.99
CA LEU A 98 -12.48 -6.15 0.31
C LEU A 98 -12.76 -5.37 -0.99
N ASN A 99 -12.02 -4.29 -1.30
CA ASN A 99 -12.08 -3.66 -2.62
C ASN A 99 -11.70 -4.64 -3.76
N ASP A 100 -10.89 -5.68 -3.47
CA ASP A 100 -10.73 -6.88 -4.29
C ASP A 100 -11.40 -8.04 -3.56
N VAL A 101 -12.66 -8.31 -3.87
CA VAL A 101 -13.51 -9.27 -3.14
C VAL A 101 -12.87 -10.65 -3.06
N ARG A 102 -12.33 -11.16 -4.17
CA ARG A 102 -11.71 -12.51 -4.21
C ARG A 102 -10.51 -12.61 -3.26
N SER A 103 -9.62 -11.63 -3.26
CA SER A 103 -8.49 -11.58 -2.32
C SER A 103 -8.94 -11.28 -0.90
N GLY A 104 -9.95 -10.43 -0.74
CA GLY A 104 -10.48 -10.03 0.55
C GLY A 104 -11.11 -11.20 1.30
N VAL A 105 -12.01 -11.94 0.66
CA VAL A 105 -12.68 -13.11 1.26
C VAL A 105 -11.66 -14.19 1.62
N MET A 106 -10.73 -14.52 0.70
CA MET A 106 -9.66 -15.47 0.99
C MET A 106 -8.84 -15.05 2.22
N HIS A 107 -8.50 -13.77 2.32
CA HIS A 107 -7.72 -13.27 3.46
C HIS A 107 -8.54 -13.26 4.77
N LEU A 108 -9.84 -12.99 4.72
CA LEU A 108 -10.72 -13.11 5.89
C LEU A 108 -10.73 -14.54 6.43
N VAL A 109 -10.78 -15.54 5.54
CA VAL A 109 -10.69 -16.96 5.94
C VAL A 109 -9.36 -17.23 6.64
N TYR A 110 -8.23 -16.73 6.11
CA TYR A 110 -6.95 -16.87 6.80
C TYR A 110 -6.93 -16.15 8.14
N PHE A 111 -7.43 -14.93 8.20
CA PHE A 111 -7.35 -14.09 9.42
C PHE A 111 -8.19 -14.67 10.56
N TYR A 112 -9.47 -14.92 10.31
CA TYR A 112 -10.35 -15.48 11.35
C TYR A 112 -10.05 -16.96 11.61
N GLY A 113 -9.66 -17.70 10.58
CA GLY A 113 -9.18 -19.07 10.72
C GLY A 113 -7.94 -19.15 11.58
N PHE A 114 -6.95 -18.24 11.39
CA PHE A 114 -5.78 -18.17 12.25
C PHE A 114 -6.14 -17.92 13.73
N ILE A 115 -7.07 -17.01 14.02
CA ILE A 115 -7.53 -16.74 15.40
C ILE A 115 -8.17 -17.99 16.00
N MET A 116 -9.06 -18.66 15.28
CA MET A 116 -9.73 -19.88 15.74
C MET A 116 -8.74 -21.03 15.96
N LEU A 117 -7.79 -21.18 15.05
CA LEU A 117 -6.78 -22.25 15.13
C LEU A 117 -5.81 -22.08 16.31
N GLN A 118 -5.64 -20.87 16.88
CA GLN A 118 -4.86 -20.71 18.12
C GLN A 118 -5.48 -21.51 19.29
N PHE A 119 -6.82 -21.51 19.40
CA PHE A 119 -7.51 -22.32 20.41
C PHE A 119 -7.35 -23.82 20.13
N GLY A 120 -7.38 -24.21 18.85
CA GLY A 120 -7.10 -25.59 18.44
C GLY A 120 -5.67 -26.02 18.69
N ALA A 121 -4.69 -25.12 18.52
CA ALA A 121 -3.30 -25.40 18.85
C ALA A 121 -3.10 -25.61 20.36
N ILE A 122 -3.79 -24.84 21.20
CA ILE A 122 -3.76 -25.03 22.68
C ILE A 122 -4.31 -26.41 23.03
N ASP A 123 -5.45 -26.83 22.46
CA ASP A 123 -6.03 -28.13 22.68
C ASP A 123 -5.10 -29.26 22.23
N LEU A 124 -4.53 -29.13 21.03
CA LEU A 124 -3.60 -30.13 20.50
C LEU A 124 -2.34 -30.28 21.37
N ILE A 125 -1.78 -29.16 21.83
CA ILE A 125 -0.64 -29.15 22.77
C ILE A 125 -1.03 -29.84 24.07
N TRP A 126 -2.18 -29.48 24.64
CA TRP A 126 -2.70 -30.09 25.86
C TRP A 126 -2.85 -31.61 25.75
N LYS A 127 -3.50 -32.09 24.69
CA LYS A 127 -3.66 -33.52 24.40
C LYS A 127 -2.33 -34.26 24.33
N GLY A 128 -1.39 -33.73 23.58
CA GLY A 128 -0.10 -34.36 23.44
C GLY A 128 0.68 -34.47 24.77
N LEU A 129 0.53 -33.48 25.63
CA LEU A 129 1.21 -33.47 26.94
C LEU A 129 0.46 -34.30 28.03
N ASN A 130 -0.84 -34.51 27.85
CA ASN A 130 -1.69 -35.20 28.84
C ASN A 130 -2.21 -36.56 28.36
N GLY A 131 -1.44 -37.27 27.53
CA GLY A 131 -1.77 -38.63 27.08
C GLY A 131 -3.06 -38.73 26.23
N GLY A 132 -3.31 -37.75 25.37
CA GLY A 132 -4.47 -37.72 24.48
C GLY A 132 -5.76 -37.15 25.11
N LYS A 133 -5.78 -36.79 26.37
CA LYS A 133 -6.96 -36.23 27.04
C LYS A 133 -7.29 -34.83 26.50
N PRO A 134 -8.54 -34.56 26.07
CA PRO A 134 -8.93 -33.26 25.57
C PRO A 134 -8.87 -32.17 26.64
N LEU A 135 -8.78 -30.90 26.18
CA LEU A 135 -8.89 -29.74 27.07
C LEU A 135 -10.27 -29.75 27.77
N PRO A 136 -10.35 -29.56 29.10
CA PRO A 136 -11.62 -29.59 29.81
C PRO A 136 -12.48 -28.35 29.53
N LEU A 137 -13.01 -28.26 28.32
CA LEU A 137 -13.89 -27.18 27.86
C LEU A 137 -15.34 -27.62 27.94
N PRO A 138 -16.29 -26.76 28.38
CA PRO A 138 -17.70 -27.01 28.22
C PRO A 138 -18.04 -27.09 26.72
N TYR A 139 -18.92 -28.00 26.35
CA TYR A 139 -19.32 -28.22 24.93
C TYR A 139 -18.17 -28.57 23.99
N TYR A 140 -17.19 -29.34 24.45
CA TYR A 140 -15.98 -29.69 23.66
C TYR A 140 -16.29 -30.24 22.26
N GLY A 141 -17.39 -31.01 22.08
CA GLY A 141 -17.82 -31.46 20.76
C GLY A 141 -18.09 -30.32 19.76
N ALA A 142 -18.80 -29.28 20.21
CA ALA A 142 -19.04 -28.12 19.35
C ALA A 142 -17.73 -27.37 19.01
N PHE A 143 -16.80 -27.28 19.95
CA PHE A 143 -15.48 -26.73 19.71
C PHE A 143 -14.71 -27.54 18.66
N SER A 144 -14.70 -28.89 18.77
CA SER A 144 -14.07 -29.79 17.80
C SER A 144 -14.67 -29.64 16.40
N LEU A 145 -15.99 -29.52 16.29
CA LEU A 145 -16.69 -29.27 15.00
C LEU A 145 -16.21 -27.96 14.35
N VAL A 146 -16.21 -26.88 15.12
CA VAL A 146 -15.76 -25.56 14.61
C VAL A 146 -14.28 -25.60 14.20
N GLN A 147 -13.45 -26.29 14.96
CA GLN A 147 -12.03 -26.48 14.66
C GLN A 147 -11.86 -27.22 13.31
N GLU A 148 -12.51 -28.34 13.10
CA GLU A 148 -12.38 -29.13 11.88
C GLU A 148 -12.88 -28.38 10.64
N ILE A 149 -14.04 -27.70 10.73
CA ILE A 149 -14.56 -26.85 9.65
C ILE A 149 -13.55 -25.73 9.33
N THR A 150 -12.97 -25.11 10.37
CA THR A 150 -11.96 -24.05 10.17
C THR A 150 -10.70 -24.58 9.47
N VAL A 151 -10.21 -25.75 9.89
CA VAL A 151 -9.06 -26.41 9.24
C VAL A 151 -9.35 -26.64 7.75
N ALA A 152 -10.52 -27.18 7.41
CA ALA A 152 -10.90 -27.40 6.03
C ALA A 152 -10.99 -26.10 5.21
N MET A 153 -11.65 -25.08 5.76
CA MET A 153 -11.77 -23.78 5.07
C MET A 153 -10.39 -23.14 4.83
N VAL A 154 -9.50 -23.18 5.82
CA VAL A 154 -8.14 -22.65 5.67
C VAL A 154 -7.34 -23.46 4.65
N PHE A 155 -7.45 -24.79 4.67
CA PHE A 155 -6.80 -25.66 3.68
C PHE A 155 -7.27 -25.37 2.25
N LEU A 156 -8.59 -25.23 2.04
CA LEU A 156 -9.14 -24.83 0.74
C LEU A 156 -8.69 -23.42 0.32
N ALA A 157 -8.57 -22.49 1.26
CA ALA A 157 -8.02 -21.16 0.98
C ALA A 157 -6.55 -21.21 0.57
N VAL A 158 -5.74 -22.14 1.14
CA VAL A 158 -4.35 -22.38 0.72
C VAL A 158 -4.30 -22.90 -0.72
N LEU A 159 -5.14 -23.87 -1.06
CA LEU A 159 -5.23 -24.42 -2.42
C LEU A 159 -5.67 -23.34 -3.42
N TYR A 160 -6.67 -22.54 -3.07
CA TYR A 160 -7.11 -21.42 -3.89
C TYR A 160 -6.03 -20.36 -4.05
N GLY A 161 -5.28 -20.03 -2.98
CA GLY A 161 -4.14 -19.12 -3.03
C GLY A 161 -3.02 -19.63 -3.94
N ALA A 162 -2.76 -20.94 -3.91
CA ALA A 162 -1.82 -21.61 -4.81
C ALA A 162 -2.30 -21.54 -6.27
N TYR A 163 -3.57 -21.83 -6.52
CA TYR A 163 -4.18 -21.72 -7.84
C TYR A 163 -4.05 -20.30 -8.42
N ARG A 164 -4.38 -19.27 -7.62
CA ARG A 164 -4.23 -17.87 -8.05
C ARG A 164 -2.78 -17.49 -8.40
N ARG A 165 -1.81 -18.06 -7.69
CA ARG A 165 -0.39 -17.75 -7.90
C ARG A 165 0.21 -18.51 -9.08
N TYR A 166 -0.11 -19.79 -9.21
CA TYR A 166 0.53 -20.68 -10.19
C TYR A 166 -0.37 -21.07 -11.36
N GLY A 167 -1.70 -21.09 -11.18
CA GLY A 167 -2.72 -21.34 -12.20
C GLY A 167 -3.12 -20.08 -12.94
N GLU A 168 -3.75 -19.11 -12.25
CA GLU A 168 -4.13 -17.81 -12.84
C GLU A 168 -2.91 -16.94 -13.17
N LYS A 169 -1.76 -17.21 -12.56
CA LYS A 169 -0.49 -16.50 -12.78
C LYS A 169 -0.63 -14.99 -12.66
N LEU A 170 -1.37 -14.51 -11.63
CA LEU A 170 -1.61 -13.08 -11.41
C LEU A 170 -0.28 -12.31 -11.36
N PRO A 171 -0.09 -11.28 -12.21
CA PRO A 171 1.19 -10.59 -12.39
C PRO A 171 1.74 -9.96 -11.12
N ARG A 172 0.86 -9.40 -10.26
CA ARG A 172 1.23 -8.74 -9.00
C ARG A 172 1.74 -9.70 -7.91
N LEU A 173 1.54 -11.02 -8.07
CA LEU A 173 1.93 -12.01 -7.07
C LEU A 173 3.30 -12.59 -7.40
N LYS A 174 4.28 -12.31 -6.55
CA LYS A 174 5.63 -12.92 -6.67
C LYS A 174 5.54 -14.44 -6.65
N ARG A 175 6.27 -15.10 -7.53
CA ARG A 175 6.44 -16.56 -7.61
C ARG A 175 7.82 -16.94 -7.10
N GLY A 176 8.04 -18.21 -6.83
CA GLY A 176 9.31 -18.72 -6.32
C GLY A 176 9.17 -19.45 -4.98
N TRP A 177 10.28 -19.94 -4.44
CA TRP A 177 10.27 -20.77 -3.24
C TRP A 177 9.92 -19.99 -1.94
N LYS A 178 10.38 -18.74 -1.78
CA LYS A 178 10.10 -17.93 -0.58
C LYS A 178 8.60 -17.65 -0.38
N PRO A 179 7.84 -17.16 -1.39
CA PRO A 179 6.39 -17.03 -1.29
C PRO A 179 5.65 -18.36 -1.13
N SER A 180 6.20 -19.46 -1.68
CA SER A 180 5.63 -20.81 -1.57
C SER A 180 5.78 -21.37 -0.17
N LEU A 181 6.89 -21.07 0.51
CA LEU A 181 7.22 -21.62 1.82
C LEU A 181 6.10 -21.36 2.85
N VAL A 182 5.47 -20.18 2.83
CA VAL A 182 4.34 -19.89 3.72
C VAL A 182 3.11 -20.75 3.43
N MET A 183 2.82 -20.96 2.15
CA MET A 183 1.71 -21.86 1.76
C MET A 183 2.01 -23.29 2.19
N TRP A 184 3.27 -23.73 2.10
CA TRP A 184 3.71 -25.01 2.63
C TRP A 184 3.56 -25.08 4.15
N PHE A 185 3.97 -24.07 4.91
CA PHE A 185 3.78 -24.03 6.35
C PHE A 185 2.31 -24.16 6.73
N ILE A 186 1.45 -23.31 6.17
CA ILE A 186 0.01 -23.31 6.51
C ILE A 186 -0.63 -24.62 6.04
N GLY A 187 -0.35 -25.08 4.82
CA GLY A 187 -0.87 -26.35 4.30
C GLY A 187 -0.43 -27.54 5.12
N SER A 188 0.85 -27.61 5.52
CA SER A 188 1.37 -28.66 6.39
C SER A 188 0.74 -28.64 7.78
N LEU A 189 0.54 -27.44 8.36
CA LEU A 189 -0.18 -27.31 9.64
C LEU A 189 -1.60 -27.85 9.54
N MET A 190 -2.34 -27.54 8.48
CA MET A 190 -3.71 -28.06 8.27
C MET A 190 -3.71 -29.57 8.08
N LEU A 191 -2.77 -30.09 7.30
CA LEU A 191 -2.67 -31.52 7.06
C LEU A 191 -2.26 -32.29 8.32
N THR A 192 -1.26 -31.79 9.05
CA THR A 192 -0.75 -32.48 10.25
C THR A 192 -1.75 -32.47 11.40
N VAL A 193 -2.52 -31.36 11.60
CA VAL A 193 -3.59 -31.33 12.61
C VAL A 193 -4.71 -32.29 12.22
N LEU A 194 -5.10 -32.35 10.96
CA LEU A 194 -6.15 -33.27 10.49
C LEU A 194 -5.74 -34.72 10.69
N LEU A 195 -4.54 -35.08 10.32
CA LEU A 195 -4.00 -36.44 10.52
C LEU A 195 -3.86 -36.76 12.02
N SER A 196 -3.38 -35.82 12.83
CA SER A 196 -3.31 -35.99 14.29
C SER A 196 -4.68 -36.29 14.90
N LEU A 197 -5.72 -35.52 14.55
CA LEU A 197 -7.10 -35.75 14.99
C LEU A 197 -7.64 -37.10 14.50
N SER A 198 -7.32 -37.51 13.27
CA SER A 198 -7.77 -38.78 12.71
C SER A 198 -7.11 -39.99 13.39
N PHE A 199 -5.82 -39.93 13.66
CA PHE A 199 -5.09 -40.96 14.43
C PHE A 199 -5.48 -40.97 15.90
N GLU A 200 -5.78 -39.81 16.52
CA GLU A 200 -6.33 -39.71 17.87
C GLU A 200 -7.61 -40.55 18.00
N ARG A 201 -8.54 -40.43 17.04
CA ARG A 201 -9.79 -41.20 17.01
C ARG A 201 -9.57 -42.72 16.95
N LEU A 202 -8.48 -43.15 16.27
CA LEU A 202 -8.12 -44.55 16.19
C LEU A 202 -7.40 -45.05 17.44
N ALA A 203 -6.62 -44.16 18.09
CA ALA A 203 -5.89 -44.50 19.31
C ALA A 203 -6.76 -44.43 20.59
N ALA A 204 -7.85 -43.62 20.59
CA ALA A 204 -8.74 -43.47 21.74
C ALA A 204 -9.50 -44.75 22.05
N GLY A 205 -9.80 -44.98 23.33
CA GLY A 205 -10.65 -46.05 23.81
C GLY A 205 -12.14 -45.87 23.41
N SER A 206 -12.91 -46.95 23.55
CA SER A 206 -14.36 -46.91 23.29
C SER A 206 -15.03 -45.97 24.32
N GLY A 207 -15.55 -44.85 23.86
CA GLY A 207 -16.22 -43.83 24.67
C GLY A 207 -15.42 -42.55 24.96
N GLU A 208 -14.14 -42.52 24.64
CA GLU A 208 -13.27 -41.31 24.83
C GLU A 208 -13.23 -40.43 23.57
N ALA A 209 -13.56 -40.96 22.39
CA ALA A 209 -13.53 -40.17 21.15
C ALA A 209 -14.75 -39.24 21.06
N VAL A 210 -14.55 -38.05 20.53
CA VAL A 210 -15.67 -37.13 20.19
C VAL A 210 -16.65 -37.81 19.25
N ALA A 211 -17.97 -37.61 19.45
CA ALA A 211 -18.98 -38.21 18.59
C ALA A 211 -18.76 -37.87 17.09
N ALA A 212 -19.03 -38.79 16.19
CA ALA A 212 -18.78 -38.62 14.75
C ALA A 212 -19.50 -37.40 14.15
N SER A 213 -20.65 -36.99 14.70
CA SER A 213 -21.38 -35.79 14.32
C SER A 213 -20.60 -34.48 14.54
N PHE A 214 -19.60 -34.47 15.44
CA PHE A 214 -18.72 -33.32 15.72
C PHE A 214 -17.35 -33.45 15.09
N ALA A 215 -17.13 -34.43 14.23
CA ALA A 215 -15.86 -34.72 13.57
C ALA A 215 -16.04 -35.01 12.07
N PRO A 216 -16.60 -34.08 11.28
CA PRO A 216 -17.04 -34.34 9.91
C PRO A 216 -15.92 -34.67 8.94
N ILE A 217 -14.66 -34.37 9.29
CA ILE A 217 -13.47 -34.54 8.43
C ILE A 217 -12.56 -35.64 8.97
N SER A 218 -12.21 -35.57 10.26
CA SER A 218 -11.31 -36.56 10.87
C SER A 218 -11.95 -37.96 10.96
N GLU A 219 -13.30 -38.08 11.06
CA GLU A 219 -13.98 -39.37 11.06
C GLU A 219 -13.86 -40.10 9.70
N PRO A 220 -14.21 -39.50 8.53
CA PRO A 220 -13.96 -40.13 7.23
C PRO A 220 -12.49 -40.46 6.98
N VAL A 221 -11.57 -39.61 7.41
CA VAL A 221 -10.12 -39.88 7.27
C VAL A 221 -9.72 -41.06 8.15
N SER A 222 -10.22 -41.15 9.38
CA SER A 222 -9.96 -42.31 10.23
C SER A 222 -10.50 -43.61 9.67
N GLN A 223 -11.70 -43.57 9.01
CA GLN A 223 -12.23 -44.73 8.31
C GLN A 223 -11.36 -45.13 7.10
N LEU A 224 -10.85 -44.17 6.34
CA LEU A 224 -9.91 -44.42 5.26
C LEU A 224 -8.62 -45.10 5.79
N LEU A 225 -8.08 -44.61 6.92
CA LEU A 225 -6.92 -45.20 7.57
C LEU A 225 -7.20 -46.66 8.01
N MET A 226 -8.42 -46.96 8.51
CA MET A 226 -8.81 -48.33 8.81
C MET A 226 -8.84 -49.23 7.57
N LEU A 227 -9.34 -48.73 6.44
CA LEU A 227 -9.30 -49.43 5.17
C LEU A 227 -7.87 -49.69 4.68
N LEU A 228 -6.92 -48.82 5.02
CA LEU A 228 -5.50 -48.98 4.75
C LEU A 228 -4.77 -49.90 5.76
N GLY A 229 -5.52 -50.53 6.71
CA GLY A 229 -4.97 -51.50 7.63
C GLY A 229 -4.64 -50.99 9.04
N VAL A 230 -4.91 -49.72 9.37
CA VAL A 230 -4.68 -49.18 10.71
C VAL A 230 -5.85 -49.58 11.62
N GLN A 231 -5.62 -50.53 12.53
CA GLN A 231 -6.65 -50.99 13.45
C GLN A 231 -6.82 -50.01 14.63
N LYS A 232 -8.03 -49.96 15.21
CA LYS A 232 -8.28 -49.17 16.43
C LYS A 232 -7.45 -49.70 17.60
N GLN A 233 -6.95 -48.76 18.42
CA GLN A 233 -6.13 -49.04 19.58
C GLN A 233 -4.82 -49.82 19.26
N SER A 234 -4.40 -49.86 18.00
CA SER A 234 -3.19 -50.54 17.58
C SER A 234 -1.96 -49.68 17.88
N PRO A 235 -0.79 -50.33 18.05
CA PRO A 235 0.50 -49.58 18.17
C PRO A 235 0.73 -48.59 17.00
N LEU A 236 0.25 -48.94 15.79
CA LEU A 236 0.35 -48.08 14.62
C LEU A 236 -0.54 -46.83 14.75
N ALA A 237 -1.73 -46.96 15.33
CA ALA A 237 -2.61 -45.83 15.59
C ALA A 237 -2.02 -44.85 16.59
N ILE A 238 -1.44 -45.39 17.67
CA ILE A 238 -0.75 -44.60 18.72
C ILE A 238 0.50 -43.93 18.12
N ALA A 239 1.34 -44.67 17.40
CA ALA A 239 2.53 -44.13 16.78
C ALA A 239 2.21 -43.05 15.73
N GLY A 240 1.10 -43.22 14.96
CA GLY A 240 0.61 -42.21 14.02
C GLY A 240 0.18 -40.92 14.71
N PHE A 241 -0.56 -41.02 15.82
CA PHE A 241 -0.91 -39.84 16.62
C PHE A 241 0.35 -39.09 17.11
N GLU A 242 1.31 -39.81 17.74
CA GLU A 242 2.57 -39.24 18.22
C GLU A 242 3.36 -38.57 17.09
N LEU A 243 3.51 -39.23 15.94
CA LEU A 243 4.22 -38.71 14.80
C LEU A 243 3.64 -37.39 14.31
N PHE A 244 2.31 -37.35 14.06
CA PHE A 244 1.67 -36.17 13.51
C PHE A 244 1.52 -35.05 14.55
N TRP A 245 1.42 -35.37 15.81
CA TRP A 245 1.47 -34.40 16.89
C TRP A 245 2.82 -33.69 17.00
N TRP A 246 3.94 -34.45 17.03
CA TRP A 246 5.28 -33.90 17.04
C TRP A 246 5.60 -33.11 15.76
N LEU A 247 5.20 -33.63 14.62
CA LEU A 247 5.39 -32.96 13.34
C LEU A 247 4.61 -31.65 13.28
N HIS A 248 3.36 -31.63 13.75
CA HIS A 248 2.58 -30.41 13.85
C HIS A 248 3.25 -29.37 14.74
N LEU A 249 3.69 -29.78 15.92
CA LEU A 249 4.39 -28.89 16.85
C LEU A 249 5.67 -28.31 16.22
N LEU A 250 6.51 -29.14 15.61
CA LEU A 250 7.74 -28.69 14.96
C LEU A 250 7.47 -27.72 13.82
N VAL A 251 6.47 -27.99 12.98
CA VAL A 251 6.05 -27.06 11.89
C VAL A 251 5.51 -25.76 12.47
N LEU A 252 4.72 -25.83 13.54
CA LEU A 252 4.18 -24.64 14.23
C LEU A 252 5.30 -23.77 14.79
N LEU A 253 6.27 -24.37 15.49
CA LEU A 253 7.41 -23.65 16.08
C LEU A 253 8.35 -23.09 15.00
N ALA A 254 8.60 -23.85 13.92
CA ALA A 254 9.37 -23.36 12.78
C ALA A 254 8.67 -22.17 12.09
N PHE A 255 7.35 -22.25 11.92
CA PHE A 255 6.56 -21.14 11.38
C PHE A 255 6.56 -19.92 12.31
N LEU A 256 6.45 -20.12 13.62
CA LEU A 256 6.57 -19.05 14.63
C LEU A 256 7.88 -18.27 14.48
N VAL A 257 9.01 -18.98 14.36
CA VAL A 257 10.34 -18.37 14.18
C VAL A 257 10.46 -17.68 12.82
N TYR A 258 9.83 -18.24 11.78
CA TYR A 258 9.85 -17.68 10.42
C TYR A 258 9.03 -16.39 10.27
N VAL A 259 7.89 -16.26 10.96
CA VAL A 259 6.96 -15.12 10.85
C VAL A 259 7.67 -13.76 10.96
N PRO A 260 8.41 -13.42 12.03
CA PRO A 260 9.03 -12.11 12.16
C PRO A 260 10.20 -11.88 11.20
N GLN A 261 10.71 -12.93 10.57
CA GLN A 261 11.82 -12.89 9.60
C GLN A 261 11.35 -12.76 8.15
N SER A 262 10.05 -12.75 7.92
CA SER A 262 9.43 -12.70 6.60
C SER A 262 8.49 -11.53 6.48
N LYS A 263 7.89 -11.36 5.28
CA LYS A 263 6.80 -10.40 5.07
C LYS A 263 5.60 -10.61 5.99
N HIS A 264 5.49 -11.78 6.65
CA HIS A 264 4.41 -12.08 7.62
C HIS A 264 4.62 -11.38 8.97
N PHE A 265 5.73 -10.69 9.15
CA PHE A 265 5.89 -9.75 10.26
C PHE A 265 4.77 -8.70 10.31
N HIS A 266 4.10 -8.46 9.19
CA HIS A 266 2.89 -7.61 9.15
C HIS A 266 1.77 -8.06 10.10
N LEU A 267 1.73 -9.32 10.51
CA LEU A 267 0.76 -9.80 11.52
C LEU A 267 0.86 -8.98 12.82
N LEU A 268 2.06 -8.55 13.16
CA LEU A 268 2.32 -7.68 14.32
C LEU A 268 2.32 -6.20 13.93
N THR A 269 2.97 -5.86 12.83
CA THR A 269 3.25 -4.46 12.48
C THR A 269 2.09 -3.76 11.77
N ALA A 270 1.26 -4.44 10.99
CA ALA A 270 0.16 -3.80 10.27
C ALA A 270 -0.93 -3.22 11.20
N PRO A 271 -1.42 -3.93 12.24
CA PRO A 271 -2.34 -3.33 13.20
C PRO A 271 -1.75 -2.11 13.92
N VAL A 272 -0.45 -2.18 14.28
CA VAL A 272 0.27 -1.07 14.92
C VAL A 272 0.43 0.09 13.93
N ASN A 273 0.76 -0.20 12.66
CA ASN A 273 0.89 0.81 11.63
C ASN A 273 -0.43 1.55 11.35
N LEU A 274 -1.54 0.81 11.28
CA LEU A 274 -2.87 1.40 11.14
C LEU A 274 -3.28 2.22 12.38
N TRP A 275 -2.84 1.81 13.57
CA TRP A 275 -3.05 2.58 14.81
C TRP A 275 -2.34 3.93 14.78
N PHE A 276 -1.12 3.99 14.27
CA PHE A 276 -0.32 5.20 14.15
C PHE A 276 -0.48 5.92 12.80
N ARG A 277 -1.45 5.51 11.97
CA ARG A 277 -1.76 6.20 10.72
C ARG A 277 -2.14 7.66 11.00
N ARG A 278 -1.68 8.58 10.14
CA ARG A 278 -2.03 9.99 10.28
C ARG A 278 -3.55 10.20 10.21
N ASN A 279 -4.03 11.11 11.05
CA ASN A 279 -5.43 11.56 11.07
C ASN A 279 -5.64 12.82 10.23
N GLU A 280 -4.58 13.40 9.76
CA GLU A 280 -4.53 14.61 8.98
C GLU A 280 -4.94 14.33 7.53
N PRO A 281 -5.38 15.36 6.79
CA PRO A 281 -5.65 15.21 5.37
C PRO A 281 -4.44 14.61 4.65
N PRO A 282 -4.64 13.64 3.73
CA PRO A 282 -3.52 13.01 3.03
C PRO A 282 -2.68 14.00 2.21
N GLY A 283 -3.23 15.18 1.93
CA GLY A 283 -2.54 16.25 1.20
C GLY A 283 -1.54 17.06 2.02
N ARG A 284 -1.48 16.91 3.34
CA ARG A 284 -0.59 17.67 4.22
C ARG A 284 0.75 16.98 4.38
N LEU A 285 1.83 17.60 3.90
CA LEU A 285 3.20 17.16 4.16
C LEU A 285 3.70 17.71 5.49
N THR A 286 4.55 16.97 6.17
CA THR A 286 5.21 17.46 7.39
C THR A 286 6.08 18.67 7.05
N PRO A 287 5.92 19.81 7.74
CA PRO A 287 6.80 20.95 7.57
C PRO A 287 8.25 20.61 7.94
N LEU A 288 9.20 21.16 7.19
CA LEU A 288 10.61 21.19 7.61
C LEU A 288 10.86 22.44 8.43
N ASP A 289 11.54 22.27 9.54
CA ASP A 289 12.09 23.37 10.31
C ASP A 289 13.46 23.76 9.71
N LEU A 290 13.44 24.77 8.85
CA LEU A 290 14.66 25.25 8.17
C LEU A 290 15.47 26.21 9.06
N GLU A 291 14.95 26.64 10.21
CA GLU A 291 15.62 27.50 11.17
C GLU A 291 16.35 26.70 12.26
N ASN A 292 16.25 25.38 12.22
CA ASN A 292 16.93 24.51 13.18
C ASN A 292 18.43 24.42 12.87
N GLU A 293 19.23 25.16 13.60
CA GLU A 293 20.71 25.21 13.49
C GLU A 293 21.38 23.87 13.89
N GLU A 294 20.68 22.98 14.63
CA GLU A 294 21.19 21.67 15.02
C GLU A 294 20.94 20.59 13.94
N ALA A 295 20.20 20.92 12.88
CA ALA A 295 19.91 19.97 11.82
C ALA A 295 21.13 19.77 10.91
N GLU A 296 21.70 18.57 10.91
CA GLU A 296 22.82 18.22 10.01
C GLU A 296 22.39 18.10 8.55
N SER A 297 21.11 17.78 8.28
CA SER A 297 20.55 17.64 6.95
C SER A 297 19.04 17.91 6.89
N PHE A 298 18.56 18.27 5.72
CA PHE A 298 17.14 18.48 5.43
C PHE A 298 16.63 17.41 4.47
N GLY A 299 15.55 16.73 4.86
CA GLY A 299 15.02 15.60 4.09
C GLY A 299 15.62 14.27 4.52
N ALA A 300 15.61 13.27 3.63
CA ALA A 300 16.10 11.92 3.94
C ALA A 300 17.17 11.46 2.94
N GLY A 301 18.44 11.66 3.30
CA GLY A 301 19.62 11.15 2.59
C GLY A 301 20.12 9.81 3.12
N LYS A 302 19.72 9.44 4.34
CA LYS A 302 20.02 8.18 5.00
C LYS A 302 18.74 7.53 5.50
N ILE A 303 18.76 6.22 5.73
CA ILE A 303 17.57 5.50 6.23
C ILE A 303 17.19 5.95 7.64
N GLU A 304 18.14 6.43 8.42
CA GLU A 304 17.97 6.96 9.77
C GLU A 304 17.28 8.33 9.81
N ASP A 305 17.28 9.07 8.71
CA ASP A 305 16.62 10.38 8.60
C ASP A 305 15.09 10.24 8.57
N PHE A 306 14.59 9.06 8.20
CA PHE A 306 13.17 8.79 8.31
C PHE A 306 12.73 8.71 9.76
N ASN A 307 11.53 9.19 10.03
CA ASN A 307 10.95 9.04 11.35
C ASN A 307 10.50 7.59 11.62
N ARG A 308 10.32 7.24 12.91
CA ARG A 308 9.95 5.88 13.35
C ARG A 308 8.66 5.36 12.72
N LYS A 309 7.69 6.22 12.40
CA LYS A 309 6.46 5.82 11.72
C LYS A 309 6.74 5.42 10.26
N GLN A 310 7.56 6.20 9.57
CA GLN A 310 7.99 5.88 8.21
C GLN A 310 8.77 4.56 8.15
N LEU A 311 9.61 4.27 9.16
CA LEU A 311 10.32 2.99 9.28
C LEU A 311 9.39 1.83 9.65
N LEU A 312 8.36 2.05 10.46
CA LEU A 312 7.33 1.05 10.76
C LEU A 312 6.54 0.66 9.50
N ASP A 313 6.22 1.61 8.62
CA ASP A 313 5.58 1.36 7.33
C ASP A 313 6.32 0.28 6.51
N LEU A 314 7.66 0.32 6.55
CA LEU A 314 8.50 -0.62 5.78
C LEU A 314 8.25 -2.06 6.21
N TYR A 315 8.18 -2.30 7.51
CA TYR A 315 7.90 -3.63 8.07
C TYR A 315 6.42 -4.04 8.02
N ALA A 316 5.50 -3.09 7.84
CA ALA A 316 4.08 -3.37 7.66
C ALA A 316 3.76 -3.85 6.23
N CYS A 317 4.64 -3.64 5.26
CA CYS A 317 4.42 -4.02 3.87
C CYS A 317 4.27 -5.53 3.69
N VAL A 318 3.15 -5.94 3.07
CA VAL A 318 2.81 -7.35 2.80
C VAL A 318 3.20 -7.82 1.39
N GLU A 319 3.82 -6.95 0.60
CA GLU A 319 4.21 -7.24 -0.80
C GLU A 319 3.04 -7.73 -1.67
N CYS A 320 1.86 -7.15 -1.49
CA CYS A 320 0.65 -7.56 -2.24
C CYS A 320 0.57 -6.99 -3.65
N GLY A 321 1.41 -6.02 -4.01
CA GLY A 321 1.50 -5.40 -5.33
C GLY A 321 0.36 -4.47 -5.72
N ARG A 322 -0.64 -4.22 -4.86
CA ARG A 322 -1.78 -3.35 -5.19
C ARG A 322 -1.36 -1.92 -5.49
N CYS A 323 -0.41 -1.38 -4.73
CA CYS A 323 0.13 -0.04 -4.94
C CYS A 323 0.83 0.11 -6.29
N THR A 324 1.56 -0.92 -6.74
CA THR A 324 2.24 -0.94 -8.04
C THR A 324 1.24 -1.03 -9.19
N ASN A 325 0.20 -1.88 -9.06
CA ASN A 325 -0.84 -2.03 -10.07
C ASN A 325 -1.60 -0.74 -10.42
N VAL A 326 -1.72 0.18 -9.46
CA VAL A 326 -2.44 1.44 -9.68
C VAL A 326 -1.51 2.62 -9.92
N CYS A 327 -0.21 2.43 -9.79
CA CYS A 327 0.78 3.48 -9.99
C CYS A 327 0.88 3.86 -11.47
N PRO A 328 0.68 5.15 -11.83
CA PRO A 328 0.79 5.59 -13.21
C PRO A 328 2.20 5.40 -13.78
N ALA A 329 3.24 5.65 -12.98
CA ALA A 329 4.63 5.43 -13.40
C ALA A 329 4.89 3.95 -13.72
N ALA A 330 4.52 3.04 -12.82
CA ALA A 330 4.69 1.60 -13.05
C ALA A 330 3.91 1.10 -14.27
N SER A 331 2.66 1.56 -14.45
CA SER A 331 1.80 1.13 -15.57
C SER A 331 2.23 1.69 -16.93
N THR A 332 3.12 2.67 -16.96
CA THR A 332 3.67 3.27 -18.20
C THR A 332 5.14 2.91 -18.44
N GLY A 333 5.65 1.88 -17.75
CA GLY A 333 6.99 1.34 -18.00
C GLY A 333 8.14 2.12 -17.36
N LYS A 334 7.87 2.99 -16.38
CA LYS A 334 8.90 3.70 -15.61
C LYS A 334 9.45 2.85 -14.47
N LEU A 335 10.64 3.17 -13.98
CA LEU A 335 11.33 2.41 -12.95
C LEU A 335 10.60 2.38 -11.59
N LEU A 336 9.81 3.40 -11.27
CA LEU A 336 9.12 3.48 -9.98
C LEU A 336 8.06 2.40 -9.80
N SER A 337 8.30 1.50 -8.87
CA SER A 337 7.30 0.60 -8.30
C SER A 337 7.14 0.90 -6.81
N PRO A 338 5.97 1.42 -6.35
CA PRO A 338 5.81 1.77 -4.94
C PRO A 338 6.01 0.59 -3.98
N MET A 339 5.66 -0.63 -4.39
CA MET A 339 5.94 -1.82 -3.59
C MET A 339 7.44 -2.06 -3.45
N HIS A 340 8.18 -1.98 -4.56
CA HIS A 340 9.62 -2.22 -4.57
C HIS A 340 10.39 -1.14 -3.82
N LEU A 341 9.96 0.12 -3.91
CA LEU A 341 10.50 1.21 -3.11
C LEU A 341 10.45 0.87 -1.60
N ILE A 342 9.27 0.46 -1.10
CA ILE A 342 9.14 0.07 0.31
C ILE A 342 9.97 -1.17 0.65
N VAL A 343 10.03 -2.16 -0.24
CA VAL A 343 10.80 -3.40 -0.02
C VAL A 343 12.31 -3.11 0.03
N LYS A 344 12.82 -2.31 -0.91
CA LYS A 344 14.24 -1.90 -0.92
C LYS A 344 14.63 -1.13 0.33
N LEU A 345 13.82 -0.15 0.73
CA LEU A 345 14.02 0.60 1.98
C LEU A 345 13.98 -0.33 3.21
N ARG A 346 13.05 -1.28 3.27
CA ARG A 346 12.95 -2.27 4.35
C ARG A 346 14.20 -3.14 4.45
N ASP A 347 14.64 -3.65 3.31
CA ASP A 347 15.77 -4.55 3.24
C ASP A 347 17.06 -3.79 3.61
N HIS A 348 17.24 -2.57 3.10
CA HIS A 348 18.34 -1.68 3.51
C HIS A 348 18.30 -1.34 5.01
N LEU A 349 17.13 -0.98 5.58
CA LEU A 349 16.99 -0.77 7.03
C LEU A 349 17.40 -2.00 7.82
N THR A 350 17.04 -3.19 7.34
CA THR A 350 17.35 -4.45 8.01
C THR A 350 18.86 -4.74 7.97
N GLU A 351 19.50 -4.53 6.83
CA GLU A 351 20.93 -4.77 6.61
C GLU A 351 21.78 -3.75 7.35
N LYS A 352 21.53 -2.47 7.14
CA LYS A 352 22.25 -1.38 7.80
C LYS A 352 22.05 -1.40 9.31
N GLY A 353 20.81 -1.66 9.75
CA GLY A 353 20.51 -1.81 11.17
C GLY A 353 21.24 -2.98 11.82
N ALA A 354 21.39 -4.10 11.11
CA ALA A 354 22.18 -5.23 11.58
C ALA A 354 23.67 -4.87 11.68
N ALA A 355 24.22 -4.19 10.68
CA ALA A 355 25.61 -3.74 10.67
C ALA A 355 25.88 -2.76 11.82
N LEU A 356 25.08 -1.72 11.97
CA LEU A 356 25.24 -0.68 13.00
C LEU A 356 25.06 -1.22 14.43
N THR A 357 24.15 -2.18 14.63
CA THR A 357 23.87 -2.74 15.97
C THR A 357 24.67 -4.00 16.27
N SER A 358 25.42 -4.54 15.31
CA SER A 358 26.14 -5.83 15.38
C SER A 358 25.22 -7.00 15.78
N LYS A 359 23.94 -6.94 15.39
CA LYS A 359 22.91 -7.94 15.73
C LYS A 359 22.30 -8.49 14.46
N SER A 360 22.58 -9.77 14.15
CA SER A 360 21.98 -10.43 12.98
C SER A 360 20.46 -10.36 12.99
N PRO A 361 19.79 -10.01 11.88
CA PRO A 361 18.34 -9.99 11.77
C PRO A 361 17.72 -11.39 11.66
N TRP A 362 18.54 -12.43 11.56
CA TRP A 362 18.13 -13.81 11.30
C TRP A 362 18.49 -14.74 12.46
N LEU A 363 17.56 -15.64 12.81
CA LEU A 363 17.78 -16.70 13.80
C LEU A 363 17.01 -17.97 13.38
N PRO A 364 17.68 -19.12 13.42
CA PRO A 364 19.12 -19.30 13.63
C PRO A 364 19.93 -18.81 12.42
N ALA A 365 21.00 -18.09 12.65
CA ALA A 365 21.78 -17.41 11.61
C ALA A 365 22.28 -18.39 10.51
N GLY A 366 22.69 -19.59 10.89
CA GLY A 366 23.23 -20.59 9.96
C GLY A 366 22.23 -21.21 8.97
N LEU A 367 20.90 -21.07 9.21
CA LEU A 367 19.87 -21.57 8.29
C LEU A 367 19.53 -20.58 7.19
N TRP A 368 19.81 -19.30 7.40
CA TRP A 368 19.35 -18.19 6.56
C TRP A 368 20.49 -17.37 5.96
N SER A 369 21.73 -17.54 6.44
CA SER A 369 22.92 -16.91 5.88
C SER A 369 23.52 -17.79 4.80
N GLY A 370 23.61 -17.29 3.57
CA GLY A 370 24.50 -17.86 2.56
C GLY A 370 25.96 -17.79 3.08
N LYS A 371 26.78 -18.80 2.78
CA LYS A 371 28.21 -18.80 3.08
C LYS A 371 28.90 -17.70 2.28
N GLY A 372 29.17 -16.57 2.91
CA GLY A 372 30.18 -15.61 2.43
C GLY A 372 31.50 -15.90 3.13
N GLU A 373 32.58 -15.96 2.42
CA GLU A 373 33.93 -16.30 2.90
C GLU A 373 34.61 -15.22 3.78
N SER A 374 33.90 -14.19 4.18
CA SER A 374 34.40 -13.18 5.12
C SER A 374 33.45 -13.06 6.29
N GLY A 375 33.94 -13.31 7.51
CA GLY A 375 33.24 -13.44 8.81
C GLY A 375 32.24 -12.36 9.25
N GLY A 376 31.54 -11.71 8.37
CA GLY A 376 30.38 -10.87 8.59
C GLY A 376 29.11 -11.67 8.32
N ALA A 377 28.12 -11.60 9.20
CA ALA A 377 26.79 -12.17 8.99
C ALA A 377 26.09 -11.42 7.85
N TYR A 378 26.38 -11.81 6.62
CA TYR A 378 25.72 -11.24 5.45
C TYR A 378 24.29 -11.71 5.38
N VAL A 379 23.47 -10.75 5.27
CA VAL A 379 22.03 -10.81 5.21
C VAL A 379 21.61 -11.36 3.86
N MET A 380 20.80 -12.40 3.87
CA MET A 380 20.06 -12.87 2.71
C MET A 380 18.93 -11.91 2.27
N GLY A 381 19.14 -10.63 2.45
CA GLY A 381 18.21 -9.59 2.01
C GLY A 381 18.52 -9.10 0.61
N ALA A 382 19.80 -9.04 0.29
CA ALA A 382 20.29 -8.61 -1.02
C ALA A 382 20.16 -9.69 -2.11
N VAL A 383 19.77 -10.90 -1.77
CA VAL A 383 19.43 -11.85 -2.81
C VAL A 383 18.06 -11.44 -3.36
N ILE A 384 18.09 -10.54 -4.32
CA ILE A 384 17.15 -10.64 -5.44
C ILE A 384 17.24 -12.11 -5.82
N PRO A 385 16.15 -12.85 -5.72
CA PRO A 385 16.22 -14.28 -5.92
C PRO A 385 16.92 -14.54 -7.24
N ALA A 386 17.83 -15.51 -7.27
CA ALA A 386 18.54 -15.93 -8.50
C ALA A 386 17.58 -16.19 -9.68
N TRP A 387 16.28 -16.39 -9.43
CA TRP A 387 15.22 -16.47 -10.44
C TRP A 387 14.87 -15.12 -11.09
N GLU A 388 15.10 -13.97 -10.42
CA GLU A 388 14.99 -12.64 -11.04
C GLU A 388 16.25 -12.34 -11.88
N ALA A 389 17.39 -12.88 -11.48
CA ALA A 389 18.64 -12.79 -12.25
C ALA A 389 18.75 -13.87 -13.34
N ALA A 390 18.11 -15.02 -13.15
CA ALA A 390 18.07 -16.13 -14.10
C ALA A 390 16.96 -16.02 -15.17
N ALA A 391 16.21 -14.91 -15.21
CA ALA A 391 15.44 -14.52 -16.40
C ALA A 391 16.37 -14.02 -17.52
N GLY A 392 17.58 -14.61 -17.61
CA GLY A 392 18.53 -14.47 -18.69
C GLY A 392 18.14 -15.35 -19.85
N GLU A 393 18.01 -14.71 -21.01
CA GLU A 393 18.17 -15.29 -22.34
C GLU A 393 17.42 -16.62 -22.61
N GLY A 394 16.09 -16.57 -22.86
CA GLY A 394 15.43 -17.67 -23.53
C GLY A 394 14.01 -18.04 -23.13
N GLU A 395 13.52 -17.68 -21.96
CA GLU A 395 12.10 -17.77 -21.67
C GLU A 395 11.48 -16.39 -21.74
N GLU A 396 10.54 -16.19 -22.69
CA GLU A 396 9.63 -15.04 -22.71
C GLU A 396 9.17 -14.81 -21.28
N SER A 397 9.64 -13.71 -20.68
CA SER A 397 9.34 -13.31 -19.32
C SER A 397 7.86 -13.54 -19.04
N GLN A 398 7.53 -14.56 -18.26
CA GLN A 398 6.16 -14.89 -17.84
C GLN A 398 5.51 -13.79 -17.00
N TYR A 399 6.21 -12.69 -16.78
CA TYR A 399 5.74 -11.45 -16.15
C TYR A 399 5.38 -10.44 -17.23
N ARG A 400 4.47 -10.80 -18.12
CA ARG A 400 3.80 -9.84 -19.01
C ARG A 400 2.87 -8.94 -18.20
N THR A 401 3.46 -8.02 -17.49
CA THR A 401 2.85 -6.76 -17.13
C THR A 401 3.85 -5.69 -17.48
N ASP A 402 3.35 -4.52 -17.79
CA ASP A 402 4.14 -3.31 -18.03
C ASP A 402 5.12 -2.97 -16.89
N ILE A 403 5.04 -3.70 -15.78
CA ILE A 403 5.89 -3.61 -14.58
C ILE A 403 7.14 -4.50 -14.70
N GLY A 404 7.09 -5.58 -15.47
CA GLY A 404 8.17 -6.59 -15.56
C GLY A 404 9.53 -6.00 -15.95
N PRO A 405 9.63 -5.11 -16.95
CA PRO A 405 10.89 -4.49 -17.34
C PRO A 405 11.50 -3.64 -16.23
N ALA A 406 10.68 -2.83 -15.53
CA ALA A 406 11.15 -2.01 -14.43
C ALA A 406 11.68 -2.86 -13.26
N MET A 407 11.01 -3.97 -12.93
CA MET A 407 11.44 -4.90 -11.92
C MET A 407 12.75 -5.60 -12.28
N ALA A 408 12.92 -5.99 -13.54
CA ALA A 408 14.14 -6.63 -14.01
C ALA A 408 15.35 -5.68 -13.94
N VAL A 409 15.18 -4.42 -14.35
CA VAL A 409 16.24 -3.38 -14.27
C VAL A 409 16.62 -3.10 -12.81
N GLN A 410 15.64 -2.96 -11.91
CA GLN A 410 15.90 -2.78 -10.49
C GLN A 410 16.60 -3.99 -9.90
N GLY A 411 16.19 -5.20 -10.29
CA GLY A 411 16.81 -6.45 -9.91
C GLY A 411 18.27 -6.52 -10.32
N ALA A 412 18.58 -6.19 -11.55
CA ALA A 412 19.96 -6.17 -12.07
C ALA A 412 20.83 -5.10 -11.40
N ALA A 413 20.27 -3.92 -11.12
CA ALA A 413 20.99 -2.86 -10.42
C ALA A 413 21.33 -3.25 -8.97
N TRP A 414 20.42 -3.95 -8.28
CA TRP A 414 20.64 -4.45 -6.92
C TRP A 414 21.67 -5.59 -6.87
N ALA A 415 21.61 -6.53 -7.82
CA ALA A 415 22.56 -7.65 -7.90
C ALA A 415 24.02 -7.22 -8.13
N LYS A 416 24.25 -6.09 -8.82
CA LYS A 416 25.61 -5.56 -9.05
C LYS A 416 26.33 -5.10 -7.78
N ARG A 417 25.63 -5.03 -6.64
CA ARG A 417 26.13 -4.53 -5.35
C ARG A 417 26.26 -5.62 -4.30
N GLU A 418 26.12 -6.86 -4.72
CA GLU A 418 26.36 -8.02 -3.86
C GLU A 418 27.78 -7.96 -3.28
N GLY A 419 27.89 -7.92 -1.94
CA GLY A 419 29.16 -7.80 -1.23
C GLY A 419 29.57 -6.39 -0.80
N ALA A 420 28.80 -5.32 -1.09
CA ALA A 420 29.04 -4.00 -0.55
C ALA A 420 28.69 -3.94 0.94
N ASP A 421 29.44 -3.13 1.72
CA ASP A 421 29.11 -2.88 3.13
C ASP A 421 27.77 -2.12 3.23
N PRO A 422 26.72 -2.70 3.87
CA PRO A 422 25.43 -2.05 4.01
C PRO A 422 25.47 -0.68 4.70
N ALA A 423 26.46 -0.46 5.57
CA ALA A 423 26.65 0.80 6.28
C ALA A 423 27.14 1.92 5.36
N GLY A 424 27.90 1.57 4.32
CA GLY A 424 28.46 2.51 3.34
C GLY A 424 27.57 2.78 2.12
N LEU A 425 26.40 2.11 1.99
CA LEU A 425 25.50 2.34 0.87
C LEU A 425 24.75 3.67 1.02
N GLU A 426 24.73 4.46 -0.06
CA GLU A 426 23.91 5.66 -0.15
C GLU A 426 22.45 5.31 -0.37
N LEU A 427 21.55 5.98 0.39
CA LEU A 427 20.11 5.75 0.27
C LEU A 427 19.59 6.11 -1.12
N ILE A 428 20.07 7.24 -1.66
CA ILE A 428 19.74 7.71 -3.00
C ILE A 428 20.97 7.51 -3.90
N GLY A 429 20.80 6.80 -4.97
CA GLY A 429 21.86 6.33 -5.85
C GLY A 429 22.06 4.83 -5.73
N ASP A 430 22.32 4.32 -4.53
CA ASP A 430 22.57 2.89 -4.31
C ASP A 430 21.31 2.08 -4.03
N VAL A 431 20.45 2.54 -3.14
CA VAL A 431 19.22 1.81 -2.76
C VAL A 431 18.03 2.22 -3.62
N ILE A 432 17.79 3.52 -3.72
CA ILE A 432 16.73 4.12 -4.53
C ILE A 432 17.38 5.01 -5.58
N THR A 433 17.02 4.86 -6.84
CA THR A 433 17.57 5.72 -7.90
C THR A 433 16.83 7.06 -7.97
N ALA A 434 17.51 8.10 -8.44
CA ALA A 434 16.90 9.40 -8.68
C ALA A 434 15.74 9.29 -9.68
N ASP A 435 15.86 8.46 -10.72
CA ASP A 435 14.81 8.23 -11.72
C ASP A 435 13.51 7.66 -11.11
N GLU A 436 13.64 6.78 -10.11
CA GLU A 436 12.45 6.30 -9.38
C GLU A 436 11.76 7.45 -8.64
N LEU A 437 12.53 8.32 -8.00
CA LEU A 437 11.98 9.44 -7.25
C LEU A 437 11.30 10.46 -8.18
N TRP A 438 11.95 10.81 -9.29
CA TRP A 438 11.40 11.79 -10.25
C TRP A 438 10.24 11.26 -11.08
N SER A 439 10.07 9.95 -11.21
CA SER A 439 8.91 9.34 -11.86
C SER A 439 7.61 9.45 -11.05
N CYS A 440 7.64 9.89 -9.80
CA CYS A 440 6.46 9.95 -8.95
C CYS A 440 5.62 11.20 -9.23
N THR A 441 4.38 11.00 -9.66
CA THR A 441 3.37 12.06 -9.85
C THR A 441 2.72 12.54 -8.55
N THR A 442 3.14 12.06 -7.40
CA THR A 442 2.56 12.37 -6.07
C THR A 442 1.03 12.19 -5.96
N CYS A 443 0.43 11.36 -6.81
CA CYS A 443 -1.04 11.20 -6.88
C CYS A 443 -1.67 10.42 -5.72
N ARG A 444 -0.89 9.82 -4.82
CA ARG A 444 -1.31 9.03 -3.64
C ARG A 444 -2.20 7.81 -3.94
N ASN A 445 -2.30 7.36 -5.19
CA ASN A 445 -3.10 6.17 -5.50
C ASN A 445 -2.54 4.90 -4.82
N CYS A 446 -1.21 4.81 -4.70
CA CYS A 446 -0.53 3.74 -3.99
C CYS A 446 -0.92 3.66 -2.49
N GLU A 447 -1.14 4.81 -1.84
CA GLU A 447 -1.53 4.91 -0.43
C GLU A 447 -3.01 4.57 -0.22
N ASP A 448 -3.87 5.05 -1.13
CA ASP A 448 -5.31 4.77 -1.09
C ASP A 448 -5.60 3.27 -1.23
N GLN A 449 -4.86 2.58 -2.09
CA GLN A 449 -5.00 1.15 -2.33
C GLN A 449 -4.23 0.26 -1.34
N CYS A 450 -3.43 0.85 -0.44
CA CYS A 450 -2.63 0.08 0.51
C CYS A 450 -3.50 -0.45 1.66
N PRO A 451 -3.62 -1.79 1.82
CA PRO A 451 -4.44 -2.38 2.88
C PRO A 451 -3.86 -2.19 4.28
N VAL A 452 -2.56 -1.94 4.39
CA VAL A 452 -1.84 -1.75 5.65
C VAL A 452 -1.50 -0.29 5.94
N GLY A 453 -1.94 0.65 5.08
CA GLY A 453 -1.83 2.09 5.31
C GLY A 453 -0.42 2.67 5.19
N ASN A 454 0.43 2.12 4.31
CA ASN A 454 1.76 2.67 4.06
C ASN A 454 1.66 4.04 3.35
N GLU A 455 2.47 4.98 3.79
CA GLU A 455 2.57 6.35 3.29
C GLU A 455 3.81 6.47 2.38
N HIS A 456 3.62 6.23 1.07
CA HIS A 456 4.74 6.18 0.10
C HIS A 456 5.23 7.56 -0.32
N VAL A 457 4.29 8.49 -0.55
CA VAL A 457 4.59 9.81 -1.15
C VAL A 457 5.44 10.66 -0.24
N ASP A 458 5.21 10.61 1.07
CA ASP A 458 5.98 11.39 2.03
C ASP A 458 7.46 10.97 2.02
N LYS A 459 7.74 9.67 1.95
CA LYS A 459 9.13 9.17 1.84
C LYS A 459 9.81 9.64 0.56
N ILE A 460 9.07 9.64 -0.55
CA ILE A 460 9.58 10.15 -1.84
C ILE A 460 9.87 11.64 -1.74
N ILE A 461 8.98 12.42 -1.15
CA ILE A 461 9.19 13.87 -0.99
C ILE A 461 10.35 14.15 -0.03
N ASP A 462 10.49 13.40 1.07
CA ASP A 462 11.62 13.58 1.98
C ASP A 462 12.98 13.28 1.31
N MET A 463 13.05 12.27 0.45
CA MET A 463 14.24 12.00 -0.36
C MET A 463 14.47 13.08 -1.42
N ARG A 464 13.41 13.62 -2.06
CA ARG A 464 13.53 14.77 -2.98
C ARG A 464 14.00 16.02 -2.26
N ARG A 465 13.52 16.29 -1.03
CA ARG A 465 13.99 17.40 -0.18
C ARG A 465 15.50 17.31 0.03
N TYR A 466 16.00 16.12 0.34
CA TYR A 466 17.43 15.91 0.50
C TYR A 466 18.20 16.19 -0.80
N LEU A 467 17.77 15.62 -1.93
CA LEU A 467 18.42 15.89 -3.22
C LEU A 467 18.45 17.37 -3.56
N VAL A 468 17.36 18.08 -3.34
CA VAL A 468 17.22 19.48 -3.75
C VAL A 468 17.93 20.44 -2.79
N LEU A 469 17.78 20.25 -1.48
CA LEU A 469 18.28 21.18 -0.47
C LEU A 469 19.73 20.90 -0.08
N MET A 470 20.18 19.64 -0.10
CA MET A 470 21.51 19.25 0.34
C MET A 470 22.47 19.02 -0.83
N GLU A 471 22.00 18.43 -1.92
CA GLU A 471 22.85 18.09 -3.07
C GLU A 471 22.66 19.04 -4.26
N GLY A 472 21.63 19.91 -4.25
CA GLY A 472 21.29 20.76 -5.39
C GLY A 472 20.91 19.96 -6.65
N SER A 473 20.58 18.69 -6.49
CA SER A 473 20.36 17.72 -7.58
C SER A 473 18.88 17.59 -7.92
N MET A 474 18.52 17.93 -9.15
CA MET A 474 17.18 17.74 -9.72
C MET A 474 17.24 17.75 -11.25
N PRO A 475 16.19 17.28 -11.97
CA PRO A 475 16.09 17.42 -13.41
C PRO A 475 16.18 18.90 -13.86
N SER A 476 16.93 19.18 -14.94
CA SER A 476 17.21 20.54 -15.42
C SER A 476 15.95 21.37 -15.71
N ASP A 477 14.92 20.74 -16.24
CA ASP A 477 13.64 21.42 -16.53
C ASP A 477 12.91 21.83 -15.26
N GLY A 478 12.92 20.94 -14.24
CA GLY A 478 12.41 21.24 -12.91
C GLY A 478 13.17 22.41 -12.25
N GLN A 479 14.49 22.41 -12.37
CA GLN A 479 15.33 23.51 -11.88
C GLN A 479 14.99 24.83 -12.54
N ARG A 480 14.84 24.84 -13.88
CA ARG A 480 14.43 26.03 -14.64
C ARG A 480 13.07 26.54 -14.19
N ALA A 481 12.09 25.64 -14.02
CA ALA A 481 10.76 26.01 -13.55
C ALA A 481 10.80 26.63 -12.13
N LEU A 482 11.61 26.09 -11.21
CA LEU A 482 11.78 26.64 -9.86
C LEU A 482 12.44 28.03 -9.87
N GLN A 483 13.50 28.23 -10.66
CA GLN A 483 14.13 29.53 -10.84
C GLN A 483 13.17 30.57 -11.41
N ASN A 484 12.33 30.18 -12.35
CA ASN A 484 11.29 31.05 -12.89
C ASN A 484 10.22 31.40 -11.84
N ILE A 485 9.80 30.43 -11.03
CA ILE A 485 8.85 30.66 -9.92
C ILE A 485 9.45 31.61 -8.89
N GLU A 486 10.68 31.44 -8.52
CA GLU A 486 11.41 32.31 -7.59
C GLU A 486 11.44 33.76 -8.08
N ARG A 487 11.89 33.97 -9.33
CA ARG A 487 12.09 35.29 -9.92
C ARG A 487 10.80 35.99 -10.34
N GLN A 488 9.88 35.25 -10.97
CA GLN A 488 8.69 35.79 -11.64
C GLN A 488 7.35 35.25 -11.07
N SER A 489 7.38 34.40 -10.05
CA SER A 489 6.23 33.74 -9.45
C SER A 489 5.37 32.89 -10.42
N ASN A 490 5.97 32.48 -11.56
CA ASN A 490 5.34 31.56 -12.51
C ASN A 490 6.39 30.64 -13.15
N PRO A 491 6.04 29.42 -13.57
CA PRO A 491 7.02 28.44 -14.05
C PRO A 491 7.57 28.73 -15.44
N TRP A 492 6.93 29.61 -16.23
CA TRP A 492 7.40 29.97 -17.58
C TRP A 492 8.45 31.10 -17.57
N GLY A 493 8.59 31.85 -16.48
CA GLY A 493 9.47 33.02 -16.39
C GLY A 493 8.89 34.26 -17.09
N LEU A 494 7.58 34.28 -17.34
CA LEU A 494 6.89 35.43 -17.89
C LEU A 494 6.88 36.60 -16.90
N PRO A 495 6.91 37.86 -17.38
CA PRO A 495 6.99 39.02 -16.50
C PRO A 495 5.87 39.04 -15.48
N ARG A 496 6.23 39.28 -14.20
CA ARG A 496 5.25 39.36 -13.11
C ARG A 496 4.24 40.49 -13.32
N ALA A 497 4.62 41.58 -13.99
CA ALA A 497 3.73 42.68 -14.32
C ALA A 497 2.53 42.25 -15.17
N GLU A 498 2.70 41.20 -15.98
CA GLU A 498 1.64 40.67 -16.87
C GLU A 498 0.65 39.75 -16.12
N ARG A 499 0.88 39.44 -14.83
CA ARG A 499 0.03 38.53 -14.07
C ARG A 499 -1.44 38.98 -14.00
N ALA A 500 -1.70 40.29 -14.07
CA ALA A 500 -3.03 40.87 -14.05
C ALA A 500 -3.62 41.12 -15.45
N ALA A 501 -2.88 40.90 -16.54
CA ALA A 501 -3.32 41.19 -17.91
C ALA A 501 -4.62 40.43 -18.32
N TRP A 502 -4.88 39.29 -17.66
CA TRP A 502 -6.12 38.55 -17.89
C TRP A 502 -7.38 39.35 -17.50
N ILE A 503 -7.28 40.32 -16.59
CA ILE A 503 -8.41 41.14 -16.12
C ILE A 503 -8.98 41.99 -17.28
N GLU A 504 -8.10 42.70 -18.00
CA GLU A 504 -8.48 43.49 -19.16
C GLU A 504 -8.97 42.61 -20.33
N GLU A 505 -8.35 41.43 -20.49
CA GLU A 505 -8.81 40.46 -21.48
C GLU A 505 -10.19 39.91 -21.15
N CYS A 506 -10.47 39.63 -19.88
CA CYS A 506 -11.76 39.17 -19.35
C CYS A 506 -12.83 40.24 -19.61
N GLU A 507 -12.58 41.51 -19.24
CA GLU A 507 -13.49 42.60 -19.46
C GLU A 507 -13.82 42.78 -20.94
N ARG A 508 -12.82 42.74 -21.84
CA ARG A 508 -13.00 42.84 -23.28
C ARG A 508 -13.83 41.69 -23.86
N LYS A 509 -13.65 40.46 -23.37
CA LYS A 509 -14.35 39.29 -23.91
C LYS A 509 -15.73 39.04 -23.31
N THR A 510 -15.92 39.38 -22.05
CA THR A 510 -17.13 39.03 -21.28
C THR A 510 -17.96 40.26 -20.90
N GLY A 511 -17.42 41.46 -21.05
CA GLY A 511 -18.04 42.69 -20.54
C GLY A 511 -17.99 42.84 -18.99
N ILE A 512 -17.32 41.90 -18.30
CA ILE A 512 -17.26 41.89 -16.85
C ILE A 512 -15.86 42.30 -16.39
N ARG A 513 -15.77 43.43 -15.70
CA ARG A 513 -14.53 43.86 -15.05
C ARG A 513 -14.39 43.16 -13.68
N VAL A 514 -13.23 42.59 -13.45
CA VAL A 514 -12.86 42.02 -12.15
C VAL A 514 -11.96 43.01 -11.42
N ASP A 515 -12.46 43.56 -10.30
CA ASP A 515 -11.66 44.46 -9.46
C ASP A 515 -10.53 43.76 -8.74
N THR A 516 -9.46 44.47 -8.45
CA THR A 516 -8.43 43.99 -7.53
C THR A 516 -8.78 44.29 -6.08
N MET A 517 -8.20 43.51 -5.15
CA MET A 517 -8.32 43.73 -3.71
C MET A 517 -7.86 45.14 -3.30
N SER A 518 -6.84 45.65 -3.99
CA SER A 518 -6.33 47.02 -3.77
C SER A 518 -7.36 48.09 -4.16
N GLU A 519 -7.98 47.98 -5.34
CA GLU A 519 -9.03 48.84 -5.82
C GLU A 519 -10.24 48.83 -4.85
N ARG A 520 -10.72 47.64 -4.47
CA ARG A 520 -11.84 47.47 -3.55
C ARG A 520 -11.57 48.06 -2.15
N LYS A 521 -10.34 47.86 -1.64
CA LYS A 521 -9.91 48.47 -0.36
C LYS A 521 -9.90 50.01 -0.41
N SER A 522 -9.42 50.56 -1.53
CA SER A 522 -9.42 52.05 -1.71
C SER A 522 -10.83 52.63 -1.76
N GLN A 523 -11.83 51.85 -2.21
CA GLN A 523 -13.25 52.19 -2.20
C GLN A 523 -13.92 51.96 -0.82
N GLY A 524 -13.18 51.45 0.17
CA GLY A 524 -13.71 51.15 1.52
C GLY A 524 -14.61 49.92 1.57
N ARG A 525 -14.62 49.07 0.54
CA ARG A 525 -15.50 47.90 0.42
C ARG A 525 -14.66 46.67 0.05
N LEU A 526 -14.57 45.69 0.93
CA LEU A 526 -13.94 44.43 0.67
C LEU A 526 -14.94 43.40 0.14
N PRO A 527 -14.54 42.55 -0.83
CA PRO A 527 -15.41 41.53 -1.39
C PRO A 527 -15.61 40.36 -0.42
N GLU A 528 -16.70 39.60 -0.63
CA GLU A 528 -16.96 38.34 0.10
C GLU A 528 -15.93 37.25 -0.24
N VAL A 529 -15.51 37.21 -1.50
CA VAL A 529 -14.66 36.14 -2.06
C VAL A 529 -13.41 36.71 -2.72
N LEU A 530 -12.25 36.15 -2.38
CA LEU A 530 -11.04 36.31 -3.17
C LEU A 530 -11.00 35.22 -4.25
N LEU A 531 -11.06 35.63 -5.52
CA LEU A 531 -10.79 34.76 -6.66
C LEU A 531 -9.27 34.64 -6.88
N TRP A 532 -8.73 33.47 -6.60
CA TRP A 532 -7.33 33.15 -6.84
C TRP A 532 -7.16 32.57 -8.23
N ALA A 533 -6.59 33.35 -9.16
CA ALA A 533 -6.42 32.96 -10.55
C ALA A 533 -5.37 31.85 -10.73
N GLY A 534 -4.29 31.90 -9.95
CA GLY A 534 -3.15 31.02 -10.07
C GLY A 534 -2.33 31.30 -11.34
N SER A 535 -1.16 30.67 -11.45
CA SER A 535 -0.28 30.88 -12.63
C SER A 535 -0.96 30.41 -13.92
N MET A 536 -1.71 29.31 -13.94
CA MET A 536 -2.43 28.83 -15.10
C MET A 536 -3.49 29.85 -15.55
N GLY A 537 -4.37 30.27 -14.68
CA GLY A 537 -5.41 31.26 -15.00
C GLY A 537 -4.86 32.64 -15.40
N SER A 538 -3.67 33.00 -14.88
CA SER A 538 -3.04 34.29 -15.20
C SER A 538 -2.31 34.30 -16.54
N TYR A 539 -1.63 33.20 -16.93
CA TYR A 539 -0.71 33.23 -18.07
C TYR A 539 -1.07 32.26 -19.19
N ASP A 540 -1.71 31.12 -18.89
CA ASP A 540 -2.04 30.13 -19.92
C ASP A 540 -3.33 30.50 -20.64
N THR A 541 -3.27 30.63 -21.95
CA THR A 541 -4.41 31.07 -22.77
C THR A 541 -5.59 30.11 -22.72
N ARG A 542 -5.36 28.82 -22.58
CA ARG A 542 -6.41 27.82 -22.45
C ARG A 542 -7.12 27.91 -21.10
N SER A 543 -6.35 27.99 -20.03
CA SER A 543 -6.88 28.09 -18.66
C SER A 543 -7.57 29.44 -18.40
N ARG A 544 -7.20 30.52 -19.12
CA ARG A 544 -7.89 31.79 -19.08
C ARG A 544 -9.35 31.66 -19.52
N ARG A 545 -9.67 30.83 -20.53
CA ARG A 545 -11.07 30.61 -20.95
C ARG A 545 -11.90 30.05 -19.79
N VAL A 546 -11.37 29.03 -19.09
CA VAL A 546 -12.01 28.47 -17.91
C VAL A 546 -12.21 29.54 -16.82
N LEU A 547 -11.22 30.42 -16.62
CA LEU A 547 -11.31 31.51 -15.64
C LEU A 547 -12.38 32.54 -16.06
N PHE A 548 -12.51 32.87 -17.34
CA PHE A 548 -13.54 33.79 -17.85
C PHE A 548 -14.95 33.24 -17.65
N ASP A 549 -15.16 31.96 -17.94
CA ASP A 549 -16.46 31.31 -17.69
C ASP A 549 -16.79 31.23 -16.21
N LEU A 550 -15.79 30.96 -15.37
CA LEU A 550 -15.97 31.03 -13.91
C LEU A 550 -16.36 32.45 -13.45
N VAL A 551 -15.72 33.50 -13.97
CA VAL A 551 -16.06 34.91 -13.70
C VAL A 551 -17.50 35.21 -14.12
N ARG A 552 -17.91 34.80 -15.32
CA ARG A 552 -19.29 34.97 -15.82
C ARG A 552 -20.31 34.28 -14.92
N LEU A 553 -20.05 33.03 -14.55
CA LEU A 553 -20.91 32.24 -13.66
C LEU A 553 -21.02 32.88 -12.27
N MET A 554 -19.90 33.30 -11.68
CA MET A 554 -19.90 33.96 -10.38
C MET A 554 -20.65 35.29 -10.42
N ALA A 555 -20.43 36.10 -11.44
CA ALA A 555 -21.12 37.39 -11.60
C ALA A 555 -22.60 37.19 -11.83
N SER A 556 -23.05 36.29 -12.69
CA SER A 556 -24.45 35.98 -12.95
C SER A 556 -25.18 35.46 -11.69
N ALA A 557 -24.44 34.73 -10.84
CA ALA A 557 -24.95 34.29 -9.54
C ALA A 557 -24.92 35.38 -8.46
N GLY A 558 -24.48 36.62 -8.76
CA GLY A 558 -24.39 37.73 -7.81
C GLY A 558 -23.38 37.51 -6.67
N VAL A 559 -22.30 36.78 -6.93
CA VAL A 559 -21.18 36.62 -5.99
C VAL A 559 -20.34 37.89 -5.98
N ASP A 560 -20.04 38.45 -4.84
CA ASP A 560 -19.15 39.62 -4.70
C ASP A 560 -17.71 39.13 -4.56
N PHE A 561 -16.89 39.34 -5.57
CA PHE A 561 -15.52 38.83 -5.61
C PHE A 561 -14.52 39.84 -6.19
N ALA A 562 -13.24 39.68 -5.86
CA ALA A 562 -12.14 40.41 -6.42
C ALA A 562 -10.90 39.48 -6.49
N THR A 563 -9.81 39.92 -7.15
CA THR A 563 -8.56 39.20 -7.25
C THR A 563 -7.38 39.98 -6.64
N LEU A 564 -6.27 39.33 -6.32
CA LEU A 564 -5.04 40.04 -5.92
C LEU A 564 -4.32 40.70 -7.10
N GLY A 565 -4.61 40.29 -8.34
CA GLY A 565 -3.92 40.82 -9.52
C GLY A 565 -2.41 40.59 -9.47
N GLN A 566 -1.62 41.66 -9.56
CA GLN A 566 -0.14 41.58 -9.51
C GLN A 566 0.42 41.20 -8.12
N GLU A 567 -0.35 41.35 -7.04
CA GLU A 567 0.08 40.97 -5.70
C GLU A 567 0.04 39.44 -5.49
N GLU A 568 -0.71 38.72 -6.32
CA GLU A 568 -0.78 37.27 -6.26
C GLU A 568 0.58 36.63 -6.64
N ARG A 569 1.04 35.64 -5.86
CA ARG A 569 2.21 34.84 -6.20
C ARG A 569 1.84 33.39 -6.52
N SER A 570 2.84 32.59 -6.92
CA SER A 570 2.63 31.13 -6.98
C SER A 570 2.21 30.58 -5.62
N SER A 571 1.30 29.60 -5.60
CA SER A 571 0.94 28.90 -4.34
C SER A 571 2.09 28.08 -3.73
N GLY A 572 3.17 27.86 -4.47
CA GLY A 572 4.32 27.07 -4.03
C GLY A 572 4.13 25.54 -4.13
N ASP A 573 2.97 25.03 -4.59
CA ASP A 573 2.73 23.59 -4.71
C ASP A 573 3.87 22.88 -5.49
N THR A 574 4.24 23.43 -6.65
CA THR A 574 5.32 22.86 -7.49
C THR A 574 6.65 22.77 -6.72
N ALA A 575 7.04 23.84 -6.04
CA ALA A 575 8.27 23.87 -5.24
C ALA A 575 8.24 22.79 -4.15
N ARG A 576 7.12 22.70 -3.42
CA ARG A 576 6.96 21.71 -2.35
C ARG A 576 6.99 20.26 -2.86
N ARG A 577 6.37 19.96 -4.01
CA ARG A 577 6.33 18.59 -4.59
C ARG A 577 7.66 18.18 -5.22
N ILE A 578 8.44 19.12 -5.70
CA ILE A 578 9.83 18.88 -6.16
C ILE A 578 10.77 18.68 -4.97
N GLY A 579 10.48 19.28 -3.81
CA GLY A 579 11.31 19.19 -2.59
C GLY A 579 12.04 20.49 -2.24
N ASN A 580 11.81 21.60 -2.99
CA ASN A 580 12.34 22.90 -2.63
C ASN A 580 11.45 23.55 -1.54
N GLU A 581 11.68 23.12 -0.31
CA GLU A 581 10.93 23.59 0.85
C GLU A 581 11.21 25.05 1.17
N LEU A 582 12.44 25.53 0.91
CA LEU A 582 12.83 26.93 1.13
C LEU A 582 11.97 27.87 0.30
N LEU A 583 11.96 27.66 -1.02
CA LEU A 583 11.14 28.48 -1.93
C LEU A 583 9.64 28.35 -1.60
N PHE A 584 9.17 27.18 -1.20
CA PHE A 584 7.78 27.00 -0.78
C PHE A 584 7.43 27.87 0.43
N GLN A 585 8.28 27.86 1.47
CA GLN A 585 8.04 28.64 2.70
C GLN A 585 8.09 30.14 2.46
N GLU A 586 8.97 30.61 1.58
CA GLU A 586 9.04 32.02 1.17
C GLU A 586 7.74 32.45 0.48
N LEU A 587 7.30 31.69 -0.54
CA LEU A 587 6.04 31.96 -1.25
C LEU A 587 4.83 31.90 -0.32
N CYS A 588 4.84 30.96 0.62
CA CYS A 588 3.80 30.80 1.61
C CYS A 588 3.69 32.03 2.52
N ARG A 589 4.81 32.50 3.05
CA ARG A 589 4.88 33.73 3.90
C ARG A 589 4.37 34.97 3.15
N ASP A 590 4.83 35.15 1.90
CA ASP A 590 4.43 36.29 1.08
C ASP A 590 2.91 36.29 0.79
N ASN A 591 2.36 35.12 0.44
CA ASN A 591 0.92 34.98 0.18
C ASN A 591 0.09 35.18 1.45
N ILE A 592 0.53 34.64 2.59
CA ILE A 592 -0.15 34.85 3.88
C ILE A 592 -0.16 36.33 4.24
N ALA A 593 0.95 37.04 4.06
CA ALA A 593 1.04 38.49 4.29
C ALA A 593 0.05 39.28 3.38
N ALA A 594 -0.04 38.91 2.08
CA ALA A 594 -0.98 39.53 1.16
C ALA A 594 -2.45 39.25 1.57
N LEU A 595 -2.77 38.02 1.97
CA LEU A 595 -4.11 37.65 2.46
C LEU A 595 -4.48 38.41 3.75
N ALA A 596 -3.54 38.53 4.69
CA ALA A 596 -3.72 39.26 5.95
C ALA A 596 -3.93 40.78 5.72
N LYS A 597 -3.16 41.37 4.76
CA LYS A 597 -3.30 42.79 4.37
C LYS A 597 -4.73 43.19 4.02
N TYR A 598 -5.48 42.25 3.44
CA TYR A 598 -6.87 42.45 3.00
C TYR A 598 -7.90 41.79 3.91
N GLY A 599 -7.50 41.08 4.94
CA GLY A 599 -8.43 40.39 5.86
C GLY A 599 -9.28 39.33 5.14
N VAL A 600 -8.72 38.61 4.19
CA VAL A 600 -9.42 37.63 3.37
C VAL A 600 -10.02 36.53 4.23
N LYS A 601 -11.30 36.23 4.03
CA LYS A 601 -12.06 35.20 4.77
C LYS A 601 -12.43 34.00 3.89
N HIS A 602 -12.53 34.20 2.57
CA HIS A 602 -12.90 33.13 1.65
C HIS A 602 -12.08 33.19 0.37
N ILE A 603 -11.41 32.11 0.03
CA ILE A 603 -10.63 31.96 -1.19
C ILE A 603 -11.32 30.93 -2.09
N VAL A 604 -11.50 31.28 -3.38
CA VAL A 604 -11.96 30.37 -4.44
C VAL A 604 -10.90 30.24 -5.51
N THR A 605 -10.62 29.02 -5.94
CA THR A 605 -9.66 28.75 -7.02
C THR A 605 -10.13 27.59 -7.91
N ALA A 606 -9.78 27.65 -9.19
CA ALA A 606 -10.02 26.55 -10.14
C ALA A 606 -8.93 25.45 -10.12
N CYS A 607 -7.84 25.69 -9.39
CA CYS A 607 -6.73 24.75 -9.33
C CYS A 607 -6.77 23.87 -8.07
N PRO A 608 -6.97 22.55 -8.19
CA PRO A 608 -6.98 21.64 -7.02
C PRO A 608 -5.63 21.58 -6.27
N HIS A 609 -4.51 21.84 -6.94
CA HIS A 609 -3.19 21.94 -6.34
C HIS A 609 -3.13 23.12 -5.39
N THR A 610 -3.48 24.31 -5.86
CA THR A 610 -3.61 25.52 -5.04
C THR A 610 -4.62 25.34 -3.90
N TYR A 611 -5.79 24.76 -4.21
CA TYR A 611 -6.82 24.45 -3.21
C TYR A 611 -6.27 23.58 -2.07
N ASN A 612 -5.55 22.49 -2.41
CA ASN A 612 -4.94 21.62 -1.42
C ASN A 612 -3.90 22.36 -0.57
N THR A 613 -3.04 23.13 -1.21
CA THR A 613 -1.94 23.84 -0.56
C THR A 613 -2.46 24.86 0.45
N PHE A 614 -3.40 25.71 0.06
CA PHE A 614 -4.02 26.68 0.97
C PHE A 614 -4.80 26.03 2.11
N LYS A 615 -5.59 25.01 1.80
CA LYS A 615 -6.47 24.37 2.78
C LYS A 615 -5.72 23.52 3.79
N ASN A 616 -4.74 22.73 3.34
CA ASN A 616 -4.15 21.67 4.14
C ASN A 616 -2.72 21.98 4.61
N GLU A 617 -1.97 22.83 3.91
CA GLU A 617 -0.55 23.03 4.18
C GLU A 617 -0.23 24.46 4.71
N TYR A 618 -0.85 25.51 4.19
CA TYR A 618 -0.66 26.87 4.67
C TYR A 618 -0.98 27.09 6.14
N PRO A 619 -1.96 26.38 6.75
CA PRO A 619 -2.22 26.51 8.20
C PRO A 619 -0.98 26.19 9.06
N ASP A 620 -0.06 25.34 8.60
CA ASP A 620 1.19 25.06 9.31
C ASP A 620 2.16 26.25 9.35
N PHE A 621 1.97 27.21 8.45
CA PHE A 621 2.82 28.39 8.27
C PHE A 621 2.13 29.70 8.67
N GLY A 622 0.99 29.62 9.36
CA GLY A 622 0.31 30.76 9.97
C GLY A 622 -0.91 31.29 9.25
N LEU A 623 -1.40 30.60 8.19
CA LEU A 623 -2.74 30.91 7.66
C LEU A 623 -3.79 30.53 8.71
N THR A 624 -4.62 31.49 9.13
CA THR A 624 -5.63 31.24 10.15
C THR A 624 -6.69 30.25 9.68
N MET A 625 -7.16 29.39 10.59
CA MET A 625 -8.13 28.33 10.29
C MET A 625 -9.54 28.85 9.95
N ASP A 626 -9.79 30.14 10.14
CA ASP A 626 -11.06 30.81 9.80
C ASP A 626 -11.15 31.24 8.33
N VAL A 627 -10.05 31.12 7.57
CA VAL A 627 -10.07 31.34 6.12
C VAL A 627 -10.65 30.11 5.41
N LYS A 628 -11.85 30.28 4.87
CA LYS A 628 -12.50 29.23 4.05
C LYS A 628 -11.78 29.13 2.70
N VAL A 629 -11.34 27.94 2.32
CA VAL A 629 -10.80 27.68 0.98
C VAL A 629 -11.74 26.74 0.25
N THR A 630 -12.17 27.11 -0.96
CA THR A 630 -13.18 26.40 -1.75
C THR A 630 -12.68 26.20 -3.17
N HIS A 631 -12.83 25.01 -3.70
CA HIS A 631 -12.60 24.75 -5.12
C HIS A 631 -13.78 25.26 -5.96
N HIS A 632 -13.55 25.75 -7.19
CA HIS A 632 -14.60 26.32 -8.02
C HIS A 632 -15.80 25.38 -8.20
N THR A 633 -15.58 24.07 -8.35
CA THR A 633 -16.67 23.10 -8.48
C THR A 633 -17.54 23.00 -7.22
N GLN A 634 -16.98 23.18 -6.03
CA GLN A 634 -17.74 23.19 -4.80
C GLN A 634 -18.61 24.46 -4.72
N LEU A 635 -18.07 25.62 -5.11
CA LEU A 635 -18.82 26.85 -5.19
C LEU A 635 -19.97 26.76 -6.21
N LEU A 636 -19.67 26.31 -7.44
CA LEU A 636 -20.67 26.18 -8.49
C LEU A 636 -21.79 25.20 -8.13
N ALA A 637 -21.45 24.04 -7.53
CA ALA A 637 -22.44 23.10 -7.04
C ALA A 637 -23.30 23.69 -5.92
N GLU A 638 -22.72 24.50 -5.03
CA GLU A 638 -23.45 25.24 -4.00
C GLU A 638 -24.42 26.29 -4.61
N LEU A 639 -23.96 27.04 -5.60
CA LEU A 639 -24.79 28.05 -6.30
C LEU A 639 -25.94 27.40 -7.07
N LEU A 640 -25.72 26.27 -7.72
CA LEU A 640 -26.78 25.46 -8.35
C LEU A 640 -27.81 24.97 -7.33
N SER A 641 -27.34 24.40 -6.20
CA SER A 641 -28.23 23.87 -5.17
C SER A 641 -29.09 24.96 -4.50
N LYS A 642 -28.60 26.22 -4.48
CA LYS A 642 -29.32 27.39 -3.96
C LYS A 642 -30.19 28.10 -5.02
N GLY A 643 -30.23 27.58 -6.24
CA GLY A 643 -30.98 28.21 -7.36
C GLY A 643 -30.42 29.56 -7.83
N ARG A 644 -29.15 29.89 -7.45
CA ARG A 644 -28.47 31.12 -7.92
C ARG A 644 -27.86 30.97 -9.32
N LEU A 645 -27.68 29.76 -9.77
CA LEU A 645 -27.39 29.39 -11.17
C LEU A 645 -28.43 28.39 -11.65
N THR A 646 -28.91 28.58 -12.88
CA THR A 646 -29.91 27.71 -13.48
C THR A 646 -29.46 27.37 -14.91
N PRO A 647 -28.98 26.15 -15.17
CA PRO A 647 -28.74 25.65 -16.50
C PRO A 647 -30.08 25.63 -17.27
N LYS A 648 -30.12 26.21 -18.47
CA LYS A 648 -31.36 26.38 -19.27
C LYS A 648 -31.25 25.81 -20.65
N PHE A 649 -30.04 25.78 -21.19
CA PHE A 649 -29.79 25.35 -22.56
C PHE A 649 -29.24 23.93 -22.57
N ASP A 650 -29.72 23.14 -23.51
CA ASP A 650 -29.28 21.76 -23.69
C ASP A 650 -27.84 21.73 -24.20
N VAL A 651 -27.03 20.85 -23.62
CA VAL A 651 -25.67 20.53 -24.07
C VAL A 651 -25.66 19.05 -24.44
N GLU A 652 -25.90 18.74 -25.69
CA GLU A 652 -26.00 17.37 -26.21
C GLU A 652 -24.61 16.74 -26.36
N GLU A 653 -23.96 16.42 -25.23
CA GLU A 653 -22.60 15.88 -25.22
C GLU A 653 -22.51 14.59 -24.40
N ARG A 654 -21.70 13.66 -24.91
CA ARG A 654 -21.28 12.45 -24.15
C ARG A 654 -19.98 12.72 -23.44
N VAL A 655 -20.06 12.94 -22.15
CA VAL A 655 -18.95 13.40 -21.32
C VAL A 655 -18.38 12.27 -20.48
N THR A 656 -17.05 12.10 -20.49
CA THR A 656 -16.36 11.29 -19.50
C THR A 656 -15.56 12.16 -18.54
N VAL A 657 -15.53 11.77 -17.24
CA VAL A 657 -14.94 12.60 -16.19
C VAL A 657 -13.53 12.11 -15.81
N HIS A 658 -12.54 13.00 -15.95
CA HIS A 658 -11.23 12.79 -15.36
C HIS A 658 -11.17 13.36 -13.94
N ASP A 659 -11.16 12.49 -12.94
CA ASP A 659 -11.04 12.89 -11.54
C ASP A 659 -9.62 13.38 -11.22
N SER A 660 -9.48 14.67 -10.89
CA SER A 660 -8.21 15.21 -10.39
C SER A 660 -7.83 14.59 -9.05
N CYS A 661 -6.60 14.09 -8.95
CA CYS A 661 -6.11 13.43 -7.73
C CYS A 661 -6.06 14.38 -6.54
N TYR A 662 -5.70 15.64 -6.74
CA TYR A 662 -5.63 16.65 -5.66
C TYR A 662 -7.02 17.14 -5.20
N LEU A 663 -8.04 17.00 -6.03
CA LEU A 663 -9.42 17.27 -5.65
C LEU A 663 -10.05 16.05 -4.96
N GLY A 664 -9.93 14.89 -5.58
CA GLY A 664 -10.53 13.64 -5.10
C GLY A 664 -9.75 12.99 -3.96
N ARG A 665 -8.57 12.36 -4.24
CA ARG A 665 -7.82 11.59 -3.21
C ARG A 665 -7.30 12.44 -2.07
N TYR A 666 -6.87 13.66 -2.37
CA TYR A 666 -6.34 14.57 -1.36
C TYR A 666 -7.44 15.23 -0.51
N ASN A 667 -8.62 15.49 -1.09
CA ASN A 667 -9.67 16.28 -0.46
C ASN A 667 -11.07 15.66 -0.47
N ASP A 668 -11.18 14.38 -0.89
CA ASP A 668 -12.43 13.58 -0.95
C ASP A 668 -13.59 14.29 -1.70
N THR A 669 -13.26 15.09 -2.70
CA THR A 669 -14.23 15.86 -3.50
C THR A 669 -14.40 15.21 -4.88
N TYR A 670 -15.35 14.29 -5.00
CA TYR A 670 -15.71 13.58 -6.24
C TYR A 670 -17.09 13.97 -6.74
N GLU A 671 -18.00 14.30 -5.83
CA GLU A 671 -19.41 14.53 -6.15
C GLU A 671 -19.69 15.92 -6.75
N ALA A 672 -18.94 16.96 -6.34
CA ALA A 672 -19.21 18.32 -6.80
C ALA A 672 -19.10 18.47 -8.33
N PRO A 673 -18.05 17.97 -9.03
CA PRO A 673 -18.00 17.98 -10.48
C PRO A 673 -19.19 17.25 -11.13
N ARG A 674 -19.54 16.08 -10.59
CA ARG A 674 -20.64 15.27 -11.13
C ARG A 674 -22.00 15.89 -10.89
N ALA A 675 -22.20 16.57 -9.75
CA ALA A 675 -23.44 17.29 -9.46
C ALA A 675 -23.69 18.44 -10.45
N ILE A 676 -22.62 19.16 -10.85
CA ILE A 676 -22.68 20.19 -11.87
C ILE A 676 -23.07 19.59 -13.22
N LEU A 677 -22.35 18.57 -13.67
CA LEU A 677 -22.59 17.94 -14.98
C LEU A 677 -23.99 17.32 -15.07
N LYS A 678 -24.49 16.73 -13.99
CA LYS A 678 -25.86 16.17 -13.93
C LYS A 678 -26.95 17.23 -13.95
N ALA A 679 -26.65 18.47 -13.59
CA ALA A 679 -27.60 19.59 -13.63
C ALA A 679 -27.75 20.19 -15.03
N ILE A 680 -26.86 19.87 -15.98
CA ILE A 680 -26.87 20.35 -17.36
C ILE A 680 -27.84 19.50 -18.18
N PRO A 681 -28.89 20.08 -18.77
CA PRO A 681 -29.80 19.36 -19.66
C PRO A 681 -29.07 18.81 -20.89
N GLY A 682 -29.50 17.68 -21.42
CA GLY A 682 -28.94 17.04 -22.62
C GLY A 682 -27.58 16.33 -22.39
N LEU A 683 -26.87 16.57 -21.31
CA LEU A 683 -25.54 16.02 -21.08
C LEU A 683 -25.61 14.59 -20.53
N PHE A 684 -24.86 13.66 -21.15
CA PHE A 684 -24.76 12.27 -20.72
C PHE A 684 -23.38 11.97 -20.17
N ILE A 685 -23.30 11.46 -18.92
CA ILE A 685 -22.04 11.10 -18.27
C ILE A 685 -21.76 9.61 -18.47
N GLU A 686 -20.64 9.29 -19.13
CA GLU A 686 -20.12 7.93 -19.25
C GLU A 686 -18.83 7.77 -18.43
N GLU A 687 -18.86 6.95 -17.39
CA GLU A 687 -17.71 6.78 -16.51
C GLU A 687 -16.66 5.84 -17.13
N MET A 688 -15.38 6.19 -16.99
CA MET A 688 -14.28 5.31 -17.35
C MET A 688 -14.24 4.10 -16.42
N GLU A 689 -13.68 2.97 -16.85
CA GLU A 689 -13.43 1.80 -16.01
C GLU A 689 -12.65 2.19 -14.73
N ARG A 690 -11.66 3.08 -14.88
CA ARG A 690 -10.91 3.65 -13.74
C ARG A 690 -11.38 5.08 -13.49
N SER A 691 -12.41 5.22 -12.66
CA SER A 691 -13.03 6.50 -12.26
C SER A 691 -13.05 6.66 -10.74
N GLY A 692 -13.35 7.85 -10.25
CA GLY A 692 -13.43 8.18 -8.84
C GLY A 692 -12.13 7.87 -8.08
N LYS A 693 -12.25 7.14 -6.96
CA LYS A 693 -11.09 6.74 -6.13
C LYS A 693 -10.08 5.87 -6.88
N ASN A 694 -10.54 5.08 -7.86
CA ASN A 694 -9.68 4.20 -8.67
C ASN A 694 -9.07 4.91 -9.89
N GLY A 695 -9.41 6.17 -10.13
CA GLY A 695 -8.96 6.95 -11.28
C GLY A 695 -7.43 6.96 -11.43
N MET A 696 -6.92 6.86 -12.67
CA MET A 696 -5.51 7.03 -12.96
C MET A 696 -5.15 8.52 -12.98
N CYS A 697 -3.94 8.87 -12.58
CA CYS A 697 -3.42 10.24 -12.65
C CYS A 697 -3.26 10.70 -14.11
N CYS A 698 -3.37 12.02 -14.36
CA CYS A 698 -3.07 12.62 -15.66
C CYS A 698 -1.58 12.74 -16.00
N GLY A 699 -0.70 12.64 -14.97
CA GLY A 699 0.74 12.77 -15.16
C GLY A 699 1.35 14.09 -14.65
N ALA A 700 0.58 15.16 -14.49
CA ALA A 700 1.11 16.49 -14.19
C ALA A 700 1.66 16.69 -12.78
N GLY A 701 1.21 15.89 -11.80
CA GLY A 701 1.59 16.05 -10.41
C GLY A 701 3.06 15.79 -10.12
N GLY A 702 3.53 16.16 -8.90
CA GLY A 702 4.92 15.91 -8.50
C GLY A 702 5.97 16.78 -9.19
N GLY A 703 5.55 17.83 -9.87
CA GLY A 703 6.41 18.68 -10.69
C GLY A 703 6.56 18.22 -12.14
N LEU A 704 6.02 17.05 -12.51
CA LEU A 704 6.17 16.48 -13.86
C LEU A 704 5.49 17.29 -14.95
N MET A 705 4.55 18.19 -14.60
CA MET A 705 4.02 19.19 -15.56
C MET A 705 5.12 20.02 -16.22
N TRP A 706 6.24 20.20 -15.52
CA TRP A 706 7.36 21.06 -15.91
C TRP A 706 8.64 20.28 -16.23
N MET A 707 8.54 18.97 -16.35
CA MET A 707 9.66 18.06 -16.63
C MET A 707 9.32 17.15 -17.80
N GLU A 708 10.30 16.76 -18.59
CA GLU A 708 10.11 15.79 -19.65
C GLU A 708 10.13 14.36 -19.09
N GLU A 709 9.28 13.50 -19.64
CA GLU A 709 9.25 12.08 -19.33
C GLU A 709 10.10 11.31 -20.36
N HIS A 710 11.32 10.91 -19.97
CA HIS A 710 12.27 10.24 -20.87
C HIS A 710 12.12 8.71 -20.93
N ALA A 711 11.43 8.09 -19.98
CA ALA A 711 11.29 6.64 -19.88
C ALA A 711 9.84 6.18 -20.06
N GLY A 712 9.68 5.09 -20.80
CA GLY A 712 8.37 4.48 -21.03
C GLY A 712 7.40 5.34 -21.82
N THR A 713 6.10 5.03 -21.70
CA THR A 713 5.03 5.84 -22.31
C THR A 713 4.69 7.01 -21.37
N ARG A 714 4.35 8.17 -21.93
CA ARG A 714 3.88 9.31 -21.14
C ARG A 714 2.56 8.96 -20.43
N VAL A 715 2.46 9.38 -19.16
CA VAL A 715 1.30 9.04 -18.32
C VAL A 715 0.00 9.61 -18.88
N ASN A 716 0.04 10.83 -19.43
CA ASN A 716 -1.13 11.44 -20.03
C ASN A 716 -1.67 10.66 -21.26
N TYR A 717 -0.80 10.10 -22.10
CA TYR A 717 -1.22 9.28 -23.25
C TYR A 717 -1.99 8.04 -22.78
N ALA A 718 -1.45 7.33 -21.79
CA ALA A 718 -2.11 6.17 -21.22
C ALA A 718 -3.47 6.53 -20.57
N ARG A 719 -3.58 7.71 -19.93
CA ARG A 719 -4.83 8.15 -19.32
C ARG A 719 -5.84 8.60 -20.37
N THR A 720 -5.42 9.32 -21.41
CA THR A 720 -6.28 9.73 -22.53
C THR A 720 -6.82 8.51 -23.27
N ALA A 721 -5.98 7.49 -23.51
CA ALA A 721 -6.44 6.23 -24.11
C ALA A 721 -7.54 5.55 -23.27
N GLN A 722 -7.45 5.59 -21.93
CA GLN A 722 -8.54 5.09 -21.07
C GLN A 722 -9.83 5.91 -21.21
N ALA A 723 -9.72 7.23 -21.41
CA ALA A 723 -10.87 8.08 -21.62
C ALA A 723 -11.53 7.80 -22.99
N LEU A 724 -10.73 7.64 -24.03
CA LEU A 724 -11.22 7.33 -25.40
C LEU A 724 -11.89 5.95 -25.49
N ALA A 725 -11.55 5.01 -24.61
CA ALA A 725 -12.16 3.66 -24.59
C ALA A 725 -13.69 3.68 -24.38
N VAL A 726 -14.25 4.71 -23.74
CA VAL A 726 -15.71 4.89 -23.58
C VAL A 726 -16.34 5.75 -24.68
N LYS A 727 -15.57 6.13 -25.70
CA LYS A 727 -15.99 6.92 -26.88
C LYS A 727 -16.76 8.20 -26.49
N PRO A 728 -16.20 9.08 -25.69
CA PRO A 728 -16.82 10.35 -25.36
C PRO A 728 -16.70 11.36 -26.51
N SER A 729 -17.55 12.38 -26.53
CA SER A 729 -17.31 13.60 -27.28
C SER A 729 -16.47 14.62 -26.51
N VAL A 730 -16.58 14.56 -25.16
CA VAL A 730 -15.85 15.47 -24.27
C VAL A 730 -15.19 14.71 -23.12
N ILE A 731 -13.91 15.00 -22.86
CA ILE A 731 -13.23 14.63 -21.62
C ILE A 731 -13.30 15.81 -20.67
N SER A 732 -14.13 15.71 -19.62
CA SER A 732 -14.27 16.78 -18.64
C SER A 732 -13.29 16.62 -17.48
N SER A 733 -12.73 17.74 -17.02
CA SER A 733 -11.86 17.82 -15.86
C SER A 733 -12.20 19.05 -15.02
N ALA A 734 -11.70 19.10 -13.80
CA ALA A 734 -11.84 20.24 -12.90
C ALA A 734 -10.46 20.67 -12.37
N CYS A 735 -9.47 20.71 -13.27
CA CYS A 735 -8.09 21.07 -12.93
C CYS A 735 -7.37 21.55 -14.17
N PRO A 736 -6.75 22.75 -14.16
CA PRO A 736 -6.06 23.28 -15.33
C PRO A 736 -4.89 22.39 -15.77
N TYR A 737 -4.14 21.80 -14.84
CA TYR A 737 -3.06 20.86 -15.20
C TYR A 737 -3.59 19.60 -15.87
N CYS A 738 -4.66 19.01 -15.31
CA CYS A 738 -5.28 17.83 -15.91
C CYS A 738 -5.85 18.15 -17.30
N LEU A 739 -6.45 19.33 -17.48
CA LEU A 739 -7.00 19.78 -18.75
C LEU A 739 -5.91 19.85 -19.82
N THR A 740 -4.79 20.52 -19.53
CA THR A 740 -3.63 20.58 -20.44
C THR A 740 -3.10 19.18 -20.79
N MET A 741 -2.99 18.29 -19.80
CA MET A 741 -2.50 16.93 -20.03
C MET A 741 -3.45 16.09 -20.90
N MET A 742 -4.77 16.29 -20.79
CA MET A 742 -5.74 15.62 -21.63
C MET A 742 -5.72 16.17 -23.06
N GLU A 743 -5.62 17.50 -23.25
CA GLU A 743 -5.48 18.10 -24.57
C GLU A 743 -4.20 17.66 -25.29
N ASP A 744 -3.07 17.61 -24.55
CA ASP A 744 -1.81 17.12 -25.10
C ASP A 744 -1.91 15.63 -25.49
N GLY A 745 -2.58 14.83 -24.66
CA GLY A 745 -2.85 13.43 -24.95
C GLY A 745 -3.73 13.23 -26.18
N LEU A 746 -4.80 14.01 -26.35
CA LEU A 746 -5.68 13.98 -27.53
C LEU A 746 -4.94 14.34 -28.81
N LYS A 747 -4.14 15.41 -28.80
CA LYS A 747 -3.30 15.81 -29.91
C LYS A 747 -2.30 14.72 -30.31
N SER A 748 -1.65 14.10 -29.35
CA SER A 748 -0.65 13.06 -29.59
C SER A 748 -1.23 11.75 -30.11
N LEU A 749 -2.49 11.44 -29.75
CA LEU A 749 -3.21 10.26 -30.23
C LEU A 749 -4.01 10.53 -31.53
N GLN A 750 -3.90 11.73 -32.08
CA GLN A 750 -4.59 12.18 -33.30
C GLN A 750 -6.13 12.17 -33.23
N GLU A 751 -6.68 12.28 -32.00
CA GLU A 751 -8.14 12.27 -31.73
C GLU A 751 -8.68 13.68 -31.45
N GLY A 752 -7.85 14.73 -31.58
CA GLY A 752 -8.21 16.11 -31.21
C GLY A 752 -9.24 16.78 -32.12
N GLU A 753 -9.60 16.16 -33.26
CA GLU A 753 -10.68 16.66 -34.11
C GLU A 753 -12.06 16.12 -33.73
N SER A 754 -12.11 14.94 -33.12
CA SER A 754 -13.34 14.23 -32.75
C SER A 754 -13.71 14.34 -31.30
N VAL A 755 -12.73 14.53 -30.39
CA VAL A 755 -12.91 14.62 -28.95
C VAL A 755 -12.19 15.85 -28.42
N ILE A 756 -12.83 16.59 -27.54
CA ILE A 756 -12.26 17.80 -26.92
C ILE A 756 -12.15 17.64 -25.38
N ALA A 757 -11.21 18.36 -24.79
CA ALA A 757 -11.09 18.42 -23.33
C ALA A 757 -11.70 19.75 -22.83
N ARG A 758 -12.60 19.68 -21.84
CA ARG A 758 -13.29 20.86 -21.27
C ARG A 758 -13.33 20.83 -19.75
N ASP A 759 -13.22 22.01 -19.16
CA ASP A 759 -13.48 22.14 -17.72
C ASP A 759 -14.99 22.06 -17.43
N VAL A 760 -15.34 21.61 -16.23
CA VAL A 760 -16.72 21.54 -15.77
C VAL A 760 -17.40 22.92 -15.79
N ALA A 761 -16.64 24.00 -15.55
CA ALA A 761 -17.14 25.37 -15.58
C ALA A 761 -17.53 25.82 -17.00
N GLU A 762 -16.80 25.40 -18.03
CA GLU A 762 -17.10 25.71 -19.43
C GLU A 762 -18.42 25.07 -19.87
N LEU A 763 -18.62 23.77 -19.55
CA LEU A 763 -19.86 23.06 -19.86
C LEU A 763 -21.09 23.67 -19.14
N LEU A 764 -20.88 24.12 -17.89
CA LEU A 764 -21.93 24.81 -17.17
C LEU A 764 -22.24 26.18 -17.76
N ALA A 765 -21.21 26.92 -18.20
CA ALA A 765 -21.38 28.23 -18.82
C ALA A 765 -22.20 28.13 -20.10
N ASP A 766 -21.91 27.14 -20.97
CA ASP A 766 -22.71 26.90 -22.19
C ASP A 766 -24.20 26.70 -21.85
N SER A 767 -24.49 25.90 -20.85
CA SER A 767 -25.87 25.62 -20.45
C SER A 767 -26.57 26.80 -19.75
N VAL A 768 -25.82 27.68 -19.08
CA VAL A 768 -26.37 28.87 -18.43
C VAL A 768 -26.57 29.99 -19.43
N PHE A 769 -25.66 30.19 -20.39
CA PHE A 769 -25.63 31.34 -21.32
C PHE A 769 -26.07 31.02 -22.74
N GLY A 770 -26.12 29.76 -23.15
CA GLY A 770 -26.56 29.33 -24.52
C GLY A 770 -25.48 29.52 -25.58
N GLU A 771 -24.25 29.15 -25.32
CA GLU A 771 -23.09 29.27 -26.22
C GLU A 771 -22.65 27.92 -26.80
#